data_c6c21f4b53056c6d4cc7a69033c7fe16
#
_entry.id   c6c21f4b53056c6d4cc7a69033c7fe16
#
_cell.length_a   1.000
_cell.length_b   1.000
_cell.length_c   1.000
_cell.angle_alpha   90.00
_cell.angle_beta   90.00
_cell.angle_gamma   90.00
#
_symmetry.space_group_name_H-M   'P 1'
#
loop_
_entity.id
_entity.type
_entity.pdbx_description
1 polymer ?
#
loop_
_entity_poly.entity_id
_entity_poly.type
_entity_poly.pdbx_seq_one_letter_code
_entity_poly.pdbx_strand_id
1 'polypeptide(L)'
;MVKSKALLILIIVFSLIVCLLIGGYITLKILTSDKAIKTKITSALEDYTGGKLNIENAHFDFSKGITLKDVKFEGKDPEKLRIELKKIIVRYEPLALLRGEVLINSIMIVSPELFLLRQKGAIWRFLNGVKAYLDHANIKYPTEHLRGGVIVKSANVHVFDESIFRDGVLDIENVDLFGQQFGGSLRDIHIKGIVHDGFWNGLELNVDTNLVTPELRLVAQTRDKAMTEELMKEIPVIGEKFWKTYSPLGKFDFTCTLDFNNKNNERKMDYLLELDIDDGDAIYTKWPFLIKHINGKLEFSRKGVFLKSIEGDVQNEERQSHGEIDAFFGIGNSKKRVNLNIPNFNITKKLMKMIPDGEKVWDGYKPEGNIDLTIKYESNEDKSVTEYSAQAICNGIKARHPSFPYDISNIIGLLKMDGEKIYLKNMSGYLQNGPHTNLTTFDGMVNLKSKEKRFAISIPNLDLTEEIITSIPKKGKEIWSQNKPTGQVDLTIEYTGHEDSSKDEYIVTADCKGNEFEPTVLPVRVSDIVGRVIIDKNNIRFKSLRGYVVAGNQLSHVTGNGVMSLINKNKKVLYDVTNLRVTEDVLDKFSELLKTETIKIEPEGRVDVIIEDEINDVESVDRRSITVNSKGCEFGFTSFPFNISDIDGRINIEKEKLTSRKFN
;
A
#
# COMPACT_ATOMS: atom_id res chain seq x y z
N MET A 1 32.24 3.75 -0.61
CA MET A 1 32.52 2.45 0.01
C MET A 1 33.58 1.61 -0.69
N VAL A 2 33.73 1.63 -2.00
CA VAL A 2 34.82 0.92 -2.72
C VAL A 2 36.21 1.49 -2.41
N LYS A 3 36.28 2.73 -1.95
CA LYS A 3 37.48 3.53 -1.78
C LYS A 3 38.27 3.33 -0.48
N SER A 4 37.60 2.98 0.61
CA SER A 4 38.30 2.70 1.90
C SER A 4 39.18 1.47 1.85
N LYS A 5 38.94 0.57 0.89
CA LYS A 5 39.70 -0.66 0.70
C LYS A 5 41.07 -0.51 0.05
N ALA A 6 41.14 0.29 -0.99
CA ALA A 6 42.41 0.59 -1.64
C ALA A 6 43.39 1.18 -0.62
N LEU A 7 42.84 1.91 0.31
CA LEU A 7 43.54 2.56 1.39
C LEU A 7 44.14 1.60 2.39
N LEU A 8 43.36 0.67 2.90
CA LEU A 8 43.80 -0.27 3.92
C LEU A 8 44.90 -1.19 3.36
N ILE A 9 44.67 -1.69 2.13
CA ILE A 9 45.69 -2.46 1.40
C ILE A 9 46.95 -1.65 1.18
N LEU A 10 46.79 -0.35 0.90
CA LEU A 10 47.93 0.53 0.68
C LEU A 10 48.75 0.76 1.95
N ILE A 11 48.13 0.99 3.10
CA ILE A 11 48.82 1.10 4.39
C ILE A 11 49.59 -0.18 4.69
N ILE A 12 48.96 -1.33 4.48
CA ILE A 12 49.56 -2.63 4.73
C ILE A 12 50.70 -2.92 3.76
N VAL A 13 50.47 -2.69 2.46
CA VAL A 13 51.50 -2.88 1.45
C VAL A 13 52.68 -1.93 1.68
N PHE A 14 52.43 -0.66 1.99
CA PHE A 14 53.46 0.27 2.34
C PHE A 14 54.24 -0.14 3.61
N SER A 15 53.52 -0.56 4.65
CA SER A 15 54.13 -1.06 5.90
C SER A 15 54.97 -2.29 5.65
N LEU A 16 54.47 -3.22 4.84
CA LEU A 16 55.18 -4.44 4.44
C LEU A 16 56.40 -4.16 3.61
N ILE A 17 56.33 -3.19 2.66
CA ILE A 17 57.47 -2.75 1.84
C ILE A 17 58.53 -2.14 2.74
N VAL A 18 58.14 -1.28 3.66
CA VAL A 18 59.05 -0.68 4.64
C VAL A 18 59.73 -1.77 5.51
N CYS A 19 58.94 -2.80 5.94
CA CYS A 19 59.53 -3.94 6.67
C CYS A 19 60.54 -4.73 5.89
N LEU A 20 60.25 -5.06 4.64
CA LEU A 20 61.08 -5.86 3.77
C LEU A 20 62.41 -5.19 3.49
N LEU A 21 62.39 -3.90 3.28
CA LEU A 21 63.59 -3.10 2.96
C LEU A 21 64.45 -2.84 4.19
N ILE A 22 63.81 -2.59 5.34
CA ILE A 22 64.52 -2.43 6.61
C ILE A 22 65.10 -3.77 7.07
N GLY A 23 64.42 -4.90 6.95
CA GLY A 23 64.86 -6.24 7.26
C GLY A 23 66.08 -6.69 6.43
N GLY A 24 66.00 -6.53 5.10
CA GLY A 24 67.11 -6.81 4.18
C GLY A 24 68.34 -5.96 4.41
N TYR A 25 68.17 -4.75 4.91
CA TYR A 25 69.26 -3.80 5.16
C TYR A 25 69.96 -4.01 6.53
N ILE A 26 69.25 -4.39 7.57
CA ILE A 26 69.84 -4.71 8.87
C ILE A 26 70.81 -5.92 8.80
N THR A 27 70.59 -6.85 7.86
CA THR A 27 71.53 -7.94 7.56
C THR A 27 72.85 -7.47 6.92
N LEU A 28 72.89 -6.27 6.37
CA LEU A 28 74.11 -5.67 5.76
C LEU A 28 74.79 -4.62 6.69
N LYS A 29 75.51 -5.12 7.73
CA LYS A 29 76.50 -4.36 8.54
C LYS A 29 76.18 -2.87 8.82
N ILE A 30 75.56 -2.56 9.79
CA ILE A 30 75.68 -1.86 11.07
C ILE A 30 76.94 -1.09 11.34
N LEU A 31 76.79 0.08 11.56
CA LEU A 31 77.66 1.14 12.05
C LEU A 31 77.61 2.31 11.08
N THR A 32 76.46 2.87 10.94
CA THR A 32 76.33 4.02 10.11
C THR A 32 75.47 5.08 10.80
N SER A 33 75.90 6.29 10.65
CA SER A 33 75.20 7.48 11.16
C SER A 33 73.75 7.54 10.65
N ASP A 34 72.88 8.20 11.41
CA ASP A 34 71.49 8.42 11.05
C ASP A 34 71.32 8.90 9.60
N LYS A 35 72.24 9.67 9.08
CA LYS A 35 72.30 10.14 7.69
C LYS A 35 72.45 9.00 6.66
N ALA A 36 73.32 8.02 6.95
CA ALA A 36 73.56 6.91 6.02
C ALA A 36 72.37 5.94 6.03
N ILE A 37 71.74 5.75 7.18
CA ILE A 37 70.51 4.96 7.31
C ILE A 37 69.36 5.59 6.51
N LYS A 38 69.15 6.91 6.67
CA LYS A 38 68.18 7.67 5.91
C LYS A 38 68.39 7.48 4.41
N THR A 39 69.61 7.76 3.89
CA THR A 39 69.92 7.66 2.46
C THR A 39 69.66 6.26 1.90
N LYS A 40 70.06 5.24 2.61
CA LYS A 40 69.90 3.85 2.13
C LYS A 40 68.45 3.39 2.17
N ILE A 41 67.68 3.78 3.19
CA ILE A 41 66.23 3.46 3.28
C ILE A 41 65.49 4.21 2.16
N THR A 42 65.82 5.49 1.96
CA THR A 42 65.20 6.31 0.89
C THR A 42 65.46 5.69 -0.47
N SER A 43 66.77 5.47 -0.83
CA SER A 43 67.10 4.89 -2.12
C SER A 43 66.45 3.51 -2.35
N ALA A 44 66.51 2.63 -1.37
CA ALA A 44 65.94 1.30 -1.50
C ALA A 44 64.39 1.33 -1.65
N LEU A 45 63.70 2.23 -0.96
CA LEU A 45 62.26 2.37 -1.07
C LEU A 45 61.87 3.03 -2.39
N GLU A 46 62.59 4.02 -2.87
CA GLU A 46 62.35 4.64 -4.17
C GLU A 46 62.58 3.68 -5.33
N ASP A 47 63.70 2.93 -5.28
CA ASP A 47 64.01 1.91 -6.30
C ASP A 47 62.91 0.83 -6.33
N TYR A 48 62.42 0.46 -5.17
CA TYR A 48 61.40 -0.56 -5.04
C TYR A 48 60.01 -0.08 -5.40
N THR A 49 59.58 1.12 -4.97
CA THR A 49 58.24 1.66 -5.19
C THR A 49 58.09 2.44 -6.48
N GLY A 50 59.20 2.88 -7.04
CA GLY A 50 59.26 3.80 -8.17
C GLY A 50 58.61 5.17 -7.86
N GLY A 51 58.29 5.45 -6.59
CA GLY A 51 57.84 6.73 -6.08
C GLY A 51 58.97 7.53 -5.46
N LYS A 52 58.69 8.72 -4.95
CA LYS A 52 59.64 9.57 -4.22
C LYS A 52 59.39 9.47 -2.74
N LEU A 53 60.47 9.25 -1.97
CA LEU A 53 60.43 9.17 -0.51
C LEU A 53 61.26 10.24 0.15
N ASN A 54 60.67 11.08 0.94
CA ASN A 54 61.36 12.04 1.78
C ASN A 54 61.22 11.65 3.26
N ILE A 55 62.34 11.49 3.94
CA ILE A 55 62.39 11.19 5.37
C ILE A 55 63.16 12.35 6.01
N GLU A 56 62.55 13.04 6.96
CA GLU A 56 63.26 14.14 7.63
C GLU A 56 64.34 13.61 8.57
N ASN A 57 63.98 12.68 9.44
CA ASN A 57 64.92 12.10 10.41
C ASN A 57 64.78 10.58 10.43
N ALA A 58 65.93 9.90 10.49
CA ALA A 58 66.03 8.46 10.70
C ALA A 58 67.00 8.21 11.88
N HIS A 59 66.61 7.43 12.86
CA HIS A 59 67.36 7.10 14.05
C HIS A 59 67.37 5.58 14.28
N PHE A 60 68.55 5.04 14.55
CA PHE A 60 68.74 3.63 14.88
C PHE A 60 69.19 3.50 16.31
N ASP A 61 68.51 2.66 17.08
CA ASP A 61 68.84 2.29 18.42
C ASP A 61 68.88 0.75 18.51
N PHE A 62 70.01 0.21 18.98
CA PHE A 62 70.21 -1.23 19.03
C PHE A 62 69.16 -1.95 19.91
N SER A 63 68.68 -1.29 20.95
CA SER A 63 67.68 -1.88 21.88
C SER A 63 66.23 -1.56 21.54
N LYS A 64 66.01 -0.42 20.85
CA LYS A 64 64.65 0.10 20.59
C LYS A 64 64.18 -0.04 19.15
N GLY A 65 65.12 -0.28 18.23
CA GLY A 65 64.78 -0.43 16.81
C GLY A 65 65.04 0.81 15.97
N ILE A 66 64.42 0.89 14.81
CA ILE A 66 64.53 2.00 13.86
C ILE A 66 63.36 2.91 14.03
N THR A 67 63.59 4.20 14.10
CA THR A 67 62.59 5.25 14.13
C THR A 67 62.80 6.19 12.94
N LEU A 68 61.79 6.32 12.07
CA LEU A 68 61.76 7.30 11.01
C LEU A 68 60.72 8.36 11.43
N LYS A 69 61.02 9.64 11.21
CA LYS A 69 60.15 10.76 11.53
C LYS A 69 59.88 11.60 10.30
N ASP A 70 58.69 12.14 10.22
CA ASP A 70 58.20 13.06 9.19
C ASP A 70 58.52 12.51 7.77
N VAL A 71 57.84 11.41 7.48
CA VAL A 71 58.03 10.65 6.25
C VAL A 71 56.94 11.04 5.26
N LYS A 72 57.36 11.43 4.05
CA LYS A 72 56.47 11.75 2.95
C LYS A 72 56.77 10.83 1.78
N PHE A 73 55.75 10.18 1.28
CA PHE A 73 55.83 9.33 0.10
C PHE A 73 54.87 9.83 -0.97
N GLU A 74 55.40 9.99 -2.15
CA GLU A 74 54.63 10.35 -3.36
C GLU A 74 54.78 9.22 -4.37
N GLY A 75 53.64 8.66 -4.82
CA GLY A 75 53.64 7.65 -5.86
C GLY A 75 54.17 8.16 -7.21
N LYS A 76 54.29 7.28 -8.22
CA LYS A 76 54.67 7.67 -9.58
C LYS A 76 53.80 8.79 -10.16
N ASP A 77 52.56 8.89 -9.68
CA ASP A 77 51.59 9.91 -9.99
C ASP A 77 51.19 10.56 -8.65
N PRO A 78 51.87 11.66 -8.26
CA PRO A 78 51.65 12.30 -6.95
C PRO A 78 50.22 12.78 -6.72
N GLU A 79 49.52 13.12 -7.80
CA GLU A 79 48.11 13.54 -7.72
C GLU A 79 47.18 12.39 -7.34
N LYS A 80 47.60 11.15 -7.54
CA LYS A 80 46.78 9.96 -7.26
C LYS A 80 47.05 9.32 -5.91
N LEU A 81 48.24 9.43 -5.41
CA LEU A 81 48.68 8.83 -4.16
C LEU A 81 49.74 9.66 -3.47
N ARG A 82 49.38 10.14 -2.29
CA ARG A 82 50.29 10.82 -1.38
C ARG A 82 50.05 10.26 0.03
N ILE A 83 51.12 9.93 0.73
CA ILE A 83 51.10 9.48 2.11
C ILE A 83 52.06 10.35 2.91
N GLU A 84 51.57 10.94 3.98
CA GLU A 84 52.36 11.62 4.98
C GLU A 84 52.20 10.92 6.33
N LEU A 85 53.25 10.79 7.07
CA LEU A 85 53.19 10.17 8.38
C LEU A 85 54.22 10.76 9.33
N LYS A 86 53.81 10.93 10.59
CA LYS A 86 54.65 11.55 11.62
C LYS A 86 55.80 10.65 12.05
N LYS A 87 55.52 9.33 12.15
CA LYS A 87 56.52 8.43 12.70
C LYS A 87 56.29 6.99 12.26
N ILE A 88 57.40 6.28 11.94
CA ILE A 88 57.44 4.83 11.80
C ILE A 88 58.40 4.30 12.84
N ILE A 89 58.02 3.27 13.60
CA ILE A 89 58.85 2.56 14.56
C ILE A 89 58.86 1.11 14.15
N VAL A 90 60.07 0.60 13.86
CA VAL A 90 60.29 -0.81 13.58
C VAL A 90 61.04 -1.41 14.75
N ARG A 91 60.38 -2.32 15.46
CA ARG A 91 60.97 -3.07 16.58
C ARG A 91 61.45 -4.43 16.09
N TYR A 92 62.66 -4.80 16.44
CA TYR A 92 63.24 -6.09 16.10
C TYR A 92 63.78 -6.79 17.37
N GLU A 93 64.20 -8.05 17.25
CA GLU A 93 64.80 -8.81 18.34
C GLU A 93 66.31 -8.63 18.31
N PRO A 94 66.89 -7.93 19.29
CA PRO A 94 68.33 -7.60 19.27
C PRO A 94 69.23 -8.86 19.35
N LEU A 95 68.81 -9.90 20.07
CA LEU A 95 69.58 -11.12 20.19
C LEU A 95 69.65 -11.95 18.90
N ALA A 96 68.63 -11.87 18.06
CA ALA A 96 68.63 -12.46 16.73
C ALA A 96 69.63 -11.83 15.79
N LEU A 97 69.81 -10.49 15.86
CA LEU A 97 70.83 -9.78 15.11
C LEU A 97 72.28 -10.24 15.41
N LEU A 98 72.55 -10.64 16.67
CA LEU A 98 73.88 -11.19 17.04
C LEU A 98 74.12 -12.53 16.36
N ARG A 99 73.09 -13.25 15.93
CA ARG A 99 73.15 -14.49 15.15
C ARG A 99 73.09 -14.28 13.64
N GLY A 100 73.02 -13.02 13.20
CA GLY A 100 72.91 -12.67 11.79
C GLY A 100 71.49 -12.80 11.27
N GLU A 101 70.50 -12.96 12.14
CA GLU A 101 69.04 -13.07 11.78
C GLU A 101 68.36 -11.73 12.04
N VAL A 102 67.48 -11.33 11.14
CA VAL A 102 66.64 -10.14 11.33
C VAL A 102 65.22 -10.58 11.63
N LEU A 103 64.82 -10.48 12.90
CA LEU A 103 63.47 -10.81 13.36
C LEU A 103 62.75 -9.53 13.78
N ILE A 104 61.73 -9.13 13.00
CA ILE A 104 60.92 -7.94 13.29
C ILE A 104 59.79 -8.32 14.22
N ASN A 105 59.74 -7.71 15.40
CA ASN A 105 58.70 -7.98 16.38
C ASN A 105 57.42 -7.17 16.13
N SER A 106 57.53 -5.91 15.67
CA SER A 106 56.36 -5.11 15.33
C SER A 106 56.76 -3.88 14.54
N ILE A 107 55.79 -3.38 13.77
CA ILE A 107 55.88 -2.09 13.09
C ILE A 107 54.73 -1.23 13.57
N MET A 108 55.09 -0.01 13.99
CA MET A 108 54.10 0.96 14.39
C MET A 108 54.21 2.18 13.49
N ILE A 109 53.13 2.56 12.87
CA ILE A 109 52.96 3.75 12.04
C ILE A 109 52.08 4.71 12.81
N VAL A 110 52.52 5.95 12.99
CA VAL A 110 51.81 6.94 13.79
C VAL A 110 51.41 8.12 12.91
N SER A 111 50.11 8.45 13.00
CA SER A 111 49.45 9.53 12.31
C SER A 111 49.78 9.55 10.79
N PRO A 112 49.51 8.47 10.07
CA PRO A 112 49.54 8.49 8.63
C PRO A 112 48.35 9.30 8.09
N GLU A 113 48.62 10.20 7.16
CA GLU A 113 47.62 10.93 6.39
C GLU A 113 47.66 10.40 4.95
N LEU A 114 46.52 9.90 4.49
CA LEU A 114 46.38 9.34 3.16
C LEU A 114 45.41 10.17 2.33
N PHE A 115 45.91 10.60 1.20
CA PHE A 115 45.16 11.37 0.22
C PHE A 115 44.91 10.48 -0.99
N LEU A 116 43.66 10.18 -1.28
CA LEU A 116 43.25 9.37 -2.42
C LEU A 116 42.39 10.20 -3.35
N LEU A 117 42.89 10.41 -4.57
CA LEU A 117 42.13 11.08 -5.62
C LEU A 117 41.57 10.03 -6.59
N ARG A 118 40.26 10.03 -6.78
CA ARG A 118 39.64 9.17 -7.78
C ARG A 118 39.61 9.85 -9.15
N GLN A 119 40.23 9.22 -10.12
CA GLN A 119 39.89 9.39 -11.52
C GLN A 119 38.95 8.32 -11.99
N LYS A 120 37.98 8.61 -12.87
CA LYS A 120 37.03 7.62 -13.42
C LYS A 120 37.75 6.33 -13.82
N GLY A 121 37.43 5.21 -13.17
CA GLY A 121 38.04 3.89 -13.38
C GLY A 121 39.35 3.62 -12.64
N ALA A 122 39.89 4.56 -11.84
CA ALA A 122 41.21 4.47 -11.23
C ALA A 122 41.36 3.49 -10.06
N ILE A 123 40.29 3.21 -9.32
CA ILE A 123 40.35 2.21 -8.21
C ILE A 123 40.83 0.86 -8.67
N TRP A 124 40.35 0.39 -9.81
CA TRP A 124 40.74 -0.89 -10.37
C TRP A 124 42.18 -0.86 -10.89
N ARG A 125 42.65 0.29 -11.39
CA ARG A 125 44.04 0.48 -11.78
C ARG A 125 45.00 0.48 -10.61
N PHE A 126 44.58 0.99 -9.45
CA PHE A 126 45.39 0.95 -8.24
C PHE A 126 45.60 -0.49 -7.73
N LEU A 127 44.52 -1.28 -7.58
CA LEU A 127 44.63 -2.70 -7.19
C LEU A 127 45.47 -3.50 -8.20
N ASN A 128 45.34 -3.19 -9.49
CA ASN A 128 46.17 -3.80 -10.52
C ASN A 128 47.62 -3.33 -10.44
N GLY A 129 47.85 -2.07 -10.07
CA GLY A 129 49.20 -1.53 -9.84
C GLY A 129 49.90 -2.23 -8.66
N VAL A 130 49.17 -2.43 -7.56
CA VAL A 130 49.67 -3.19 -6.40
C VAL A 130 49.99 -4.62 -6.79
N LYS A 131 49.10 -5.31 -7.52
CA LYS A 131 49.34 -6.67 -8.01
C LYS A 131 50.54 -6.72 -8.96
N ALA A 132 50.59 -5.87 -9.99
CA ALA A 132 51.69 -5.83 -10.93
C ALA A 132 53.02 -5.51 -10.25
N TYR A 133 52.95 -4.70 -9.21
CA TYR A 133 54.08 -4.36 -8.38
C TYR A 133 54.56 -5.57 -7.55
N LEU A 134 53.65 -6.28 -6.91
CA LEU A 134 53.95 -7.52 -6.15
C LEU A 134 54.47 -8.63 -7.10
N ASP A 135 53.94 -8.74 -8.30
CA ASP A 135 54.35 -9.71 -9.31
C ASP A 135 55.75 -9.40 -9.89
N HIS A 136 56.13 -8.10 -10.05
CA HIS A 136 57.42 -7.66 -10.59
C HIS A 136 58.53 -7.66 -9.55
N ALA A 137 58.18 -7.51 -8.28
CA ALA A 137 59.18 -7.40 -7.22
C ALA A 137 59.97 -8.69 -6.98
N ASN A 138 59.57 -9.81 -7.59
CA ASN A 138 60.17 -11.15 -7.38
C ASN A 138 60.54 -11.38 -5.92
N ILE A 139 59.65 -10.89 -5.06
CA ILE A 139 59.89 -10.85 -3.61
C ILE A 139 59.75 -12.31 -3.13
N LYS A 140 60.87 -12.93 -2.85
CA LYS A 140 60.85 -13.98 -1.80
C LYS A 140 60.42 -13.24 -0.55
N TYR A 141 59.15 -13.32 -0.26
CA TYR A 141 58.54 -12.67 0.90
C TYR A 141 59.30 -13.10 2.15
N PRO A 142 59.98 -12.20 2.86
CA PRO A 142 60.64 -12.55 4.12
C PRO A 142 59.61 -12.62 5.25
N THR A 143 58.58 -13.41 5.02
CA THR A 143 57.52 -13.64 5.98
C THR A 143 57.99 -14.36 7.25
N GLU A 144 59.16 -15.03 7.14
CA GLU A 144 59.83 -15.65 8.24
C GLU A 144 60.44 -14.66 9.24
N HIS A 145 60.52 -13.37 8.85
CA HIS A 145 61.16 -12.36 9.68
C HIS A 145 60.21 -11.42 10.43
N LEU A 146 58.91 -11.44 10.15
CA LEU A 146 57.90 -10.69 10.88
C LEU A 146 57.15 -11.61 11.85
N ARG A 147 57.48 -11.57 13.13
CA ARG A 147 56.83 -12.36 14.19
C ARG A 147 55.64 -11.67 14.81
N GLY A 148 55.53 -10.37 14.69
CA GLY A 148 54.44 -9.57 15.27
C GLY A 148 53.58 -8.91 14.22
N GLY A 149 52.68 -8.01 14.65
CA GLY A 149 51.75 -7.31 13.78
C GLY A 149 52.20 -5.92 13.35
N VAL A 150 51.49 -5.36 12.44
CA VAL A 150 51.57 -3.93 12.04
C VAL A 150 50.48 -3.17 12.80
N ILE A 151 50.88 -2.12 13.50
CA ILE A 151 49.99 -1.27 14.29
C ILE A 151 50.00 0.11 13.62
N VAL A 152 48.82 0.59 13.25
CA VAL A 152 48.63 1.97 12.77
C VAL A 152 47.85 2.72 13.84
N LYS A 153 48.35 3.87 14.23
CA LYS A 153 47.74 4.74 15.22
C LYS A 153 47.34 6.08 14.62
N SER A 154 46.11 6.50 14.88
CA SER A 154 45.54 7.80 14.50
C SER A 154 45.73 8.10 13.01
N ALA A 155 45.35 7.19 12.15
CA ALA A 155 45.36 7.38 10.70
C ALA A 155 44.23 8.33 10.26
N ASN A 156 44.50 9.25 9.35
CA ASN A 156 43.52 10.08 8.67
C ASN A 156 43.44 9.70 7.20
N VAL A 157 42.26 9.67 6.66
CA VAL A 157 41.97 9.20 5.32
C VAL A 157 41.10 10.19 4.60
N HIS A 158 41.60 10.78 3.54
CA HIS A 158 40.93 11.76 2.71
C HIS A 158 40.65 11.15 1.34
N VAL A 159 39.41 10.94 0.99
CA VAL A 159 39.00 10.39 -0.31
C VAL A 159 38.29 11.44 -1.14
N PHE A 160 38.91 11.88 -2.22
CA PHE A 160 38.35 12.88 -3.11
C PHE A 160 37.59 12.25 -4.28
N ASP A 161 36.29 12.56 -4.41
CA ASP A 161 35.45 12.10 -5.51
C ASP A 161 34.13 12.89 -5.63
N GLU A 162 34.16 13.89 -6.45
CA GLU A 162 33.01 14.75 -6.74
C GLU A 162 31.80 14.00 -7.32
N SER A 163 31.99 12.81 -7.88
CA SER A 163 30.89 12.04 -8.48
C SER A 163 30.08 11.23 -7.47
N ILE A 164 30.55 11.12 -6.22
CA ILE A 164 29.95 10.28 -5.19
C ILE A 164 29.66 11.06 -3.92
N PHE A 165 30.58 11.96 -3.51
CA PHE A 165 30.40 12.74 -2.30
C PHE A 165 29.90 14.14 -2.63
N ARG A 166 28.99 14.64 -1.83
CA ARG A 166 28.39 15.96 -2.05
C ARG A 166 29.42 17.07 -2.08
N ASP A 167 30.35 17.05 -1.14
CA ASP A 167 31.39 18.03 -1.01
C ASP A 167 32.70 17.57 -1.69
N GLY A 168 32.63 16.50 -2.48
CA GLY A 168 33.77 15.95 -3.20
C GLY A 168 34.76 15.18 -2.34
N VAL A 169 34.58 15.13 -1.02
CA VAL A 169 35.53 14.54 -0.07
C VAL A 169 34.79 13.65 0.93
N LEU A 170 35.40 12.52 1.27
CA LEU A 170 35.06 11.72 2.45
C LEU A 170 36.28 11.72 3.38
N ASP A 171 36.11 12.23 4.58
CA ASP A 171 37.13 12.24 5.62
C ASP A 171 36.80 11.17 6.67
N ILE A 172 37.81 10.34 6.96
CA ILE A 172 37.75 9.36 8.07
C ILE A 172 38.95 9.61 8.95
N GLU A 173 38.72 10.10 10.14
CA GLU A 173 39.75 10.58 11.03
C GLU A 173 40.01 9.64 12.19
N ASN A 174 41.26 9.68 12.70
CA ASN A 174 41.71 8.97 13.89
C ASN A 174 41.37 7.46 13.90
N VAL A 175 41.83 6.76 12.86
CA VAL A 175 41.65 5.33 12.70
C VAL A 175 42.83 4.57 13.29
N ASP A 176 42.55 3.70 14.25
CA ASP A 176 43.50 2.71 14.78
C ASP A 176 43.33 1.39 14.03
N LEU A 177 44.45 0.83 13.52
CA LEU A 177 44.43 -0.47 12.85
C LEU A 177 45.50 -1.39 13.47
N PHE A 178 45.12 -2.67 13.56
CA PHE A 178 46.01 -3.74 13.95
C PHE A 178 45.94 -4.88 12.93
N GLY A 179 47.06 -5.06 12.21
CA GLY A 179 47.19 -6.13 11.22
C GLY A 179 48.07 -7.25 11.74
N GLN A 180 47.56 -8.47 11.62
CA GLN A 180 48.27 -9.71 12.01
C GLN A 180 48.29 -10.68 10.85
N GLN A 181 49.42 -11.34 10.67
CA GLN A 181 49.61 -12.34 9.64
C GLN A 181 49.48 -13.74 10.25
N PHE A 182 48.77 -14.63 9.57
CA PHE A 182 48.65 -16.02 9.95
C PHE A 182 49.49 -16.91 9.06
N GLY A 183 50.23 -17.86 9.67
CA GLY A 183 50.94 -18.92 8.97
C GLY A 183 52.23 -18.53 8.26
N GLY A 184 52.86 -17.40 8.56
CA GLY A 184 54.16 -17.02 8.01
C GLY A 184 54.16 -16.71 6.51
N SER A 185 53.01 -16.48 5.89
CA SER A 185 52.90 -16.07 4.48
C SER A 185 52.00 -14.84 4.34
N LEU A 186 52.25 -13.97 3.36
CA LEU A 186 51.38 -12.85 3.01
C LEU A 186 50.07 -13.28 2.37
N ARG A 187 49.74 -14.58 2.45
CA ARG A 187 48.52 -15.10 1.84
C ARG A 187 47.30 -14.70 2.67
N ASP A 188 47.39 -14.79 4.01
CA ASP A 188 46.22 -14.57 4.85
C ASP A 188 46.56 -13.49 5.90
N ILE A 189 46.09 -12.26 5.65
CA ILE A 189 46.28 -11.12 6.52
C ILE A 189 44.91 -10.73 7.09
N HIS A 190 44.87 -10.66 8.40
CA HIS A 190 43.69 -10.20 9.13
C HIS A 190 43.98 -8.84 9.79
N ILE A 191 43.08 -7.87 9.57
CA ILE A 191 43.22 -6.52 10.11
C ILE A 191 41.95 -6.18 10.86
N LYS A 192 42.16 -5.71 12.09
CA LYS A 192 41.08 -5.10 12.87
C LYS A 192 41.34 -3.62 13.03
N GLY A 193 40.28 -2.83 13.03
CA GLY A 193 40.38 -1.41 13.22
C GLY A 193 39.17 -0.82 13.91
N ILE A 194 39.37 0.39 14.41
CA ILE A 194 38.32 1.20 15.01
C ILE A 194 38.52 2.67 14.64
N VAL A 195 37.47 3.37 14.31
CA VAL A 195 37.44 4.81 14.06
C VAL A 195 37.07 5.51 15.36
N HIS A 196 37.87 6.53 15.75
CA HIS A 196 37.68 7.22 17.02
C HIS A 196 37.03 8.59 16.92
N ASP A 197 37.02 9.22 15.75
CA ASP A 197 36.53 10.58 15.55
C ASP A 197 35.55 10.71 14.41
N GLY A 198 34.87 11.86 14.33
CA GLY A 198 33.96 12.21 13.26
C GLY A 198 32.64 11.44 13.30
N PHE A 199 31.93 11.47 12.19
CA PHE A 199 30.64 10.80 12.00
C PHE A 199 30.74 9.28 12.15
N TRP A 200 31.91 8.72 11.86
CA TRP A 200 32.18 7.29 11.89
C TRP A 200 32.76 6.79 13.20
N ASN A 201 32.79 7.64 14.26
CA ASN A 201 33.26 7.24 15.57
C ASN A 201 32.60 5.93 16.06
N GLY A 202 33.40 4.98 16.52
CA GLY A 202 32.95 3.66 16.94
C GLY A 202 32.72 2.67 15.78
N LEU A 203 33.06 3.03 14.52
CA LEU A 203 33.03 2.08 13.42
C LEU A 203 34.16 1.06 13.58
N GLU A 204 33.79 -0.19 13.76
CA GLU A 204 34.71 -1.33 13.80
C GLU A 204 34.98 -1.84 12.39
N LEU A 205 36.22 -2.11 12.08
CA LEU A 205 36.69 -2.61 10.78
C LEU A 205 37.31 -3.98 10.95
N ASN A 206 36.86 -4.96 10.18
CA ASN A 206 37.49 -6.27 10.06
C ASN A 206 37.79 -6.54 8.58
N VAL A 207 39.05 -6.81 8.28
CA VAL A 207 39.48 -7.07 6.91
C VAL A 207 40.27 -8.34 6.84
N ASP A 208 39.80 -9.26 6.04
CA ASP A 208 40.53 -10.45 5.63
C ASP A 208 41.00 -10.26 4.19
N THR A 209 42.29 -10.40 3.94
CA THR A 209 42.83 -10.25 2.59
C THR A 209 43.92 -11.24 2.30
N ASN A 210 43.99 -11.64 1.05
CA ASN A 210 45.08 -12.44 0.53
C ASN A 210 45.78 -11.63 -0.57
N LEU A 211 47.06 -11.31 -0.38
CA LEU A 211 47.81 -10.51 -1.34
C LEU A 211 48.30 -11.31 -2.54
N VAL A 212 48.37 -12.62 -2.45
CA VAL A 212 48.80 -13.50 -3.54
C VAL A 212 47.66 -13.80 -4.52
N THR A 213 46.51 -14.18 -3.99
CA THR A 213 45.25 -14.23 -4.73
C THR A 213 44.49 -12.97 -4.31
N PRO A 214 44.23 -12.00 -5.18
CA PRO A 214 43.65 -10.73 -4.77
C PRO A 214 42.18 -10.93 -4.33
N GLU A 215 42.04 -11.45 -3.12
CA GLU A 215 40.79 -11.61 -2.42
C GLU A 215 40.76 -10.64 -1.24
N LEU A 216 39.62 -10.01 -1.04
CA LEU A 216 39.41 -9.11 0.08
C LEU A 216 37.97 -9.22 0.57
N ARG A 217 37.85 -9.44 1.86
CA ARG A 217 36.59 -9.28 2.58
C ARG A 217 36.76 -8.19 3.63
N LEU A 218 35.91 -7.16 3.53
CA LEU A 218 35.82 -6.11 4.54
C LEU A 218 34.45 -6.20 5.21
N VAL A 219 34.44 -6.20 6.52
CA VAL A 219 33.25 -5.97 7.33
C VAL A 219 33.46 -4.69 8.14
N ALA A 220 32.63 -3.70 7.92
CA ALA A 220 32.58 -2.47 8.69
C ALA A 220 31.25 -2.42 9.44
N GLN A 221 31.28 -2.29 10.76
CA GLN A 221 30.10 -2.31 11.59
C GLN A 221 30.13 -1.23 12.67
N THR A 222 28.97 -0.68 12.97
CA THR A 222 28.79 0.20 14.13
C THR A 222 27.39 0.00 14.69
N ARG A 223 27.19 0.30 15.96
CA ARG A 223 25.93 0.10 16.66
C ARG A 223 25.43 1.40 17.27
N ASP A 224 24.11 1.44 17.47
CA ASP A 224 23.43 2.49 18.22
C ASP A 224 23.70 3.91 17.66
N LYS A 225 23.77 4.05 16.33
CA LYS A 225 23.99 5.31 15.64
C LYS A 225 22.69 6.09 15.47
N ALA A 226 22.70 7.36 15.87
CA ALA A 226 21.57 8.25 15.62
C ALA A 226 21.45 8.58 14.12
N MET A 227 20.22 8.51 13.60
CA MET A 227 19.91 8.99 12.25
C MET A 227 19.83 10.50 12.26
N THR A 228 20.87 11.18 11.81
CA THR A 228 20.90 12.63 11.68
C THR A 228 21.00 13.04 10.21
N GLU A 229 20.57 14.26 9.90
CA GLU A 229 20.69 14.79 8.54
C GLU A 229 22.15 14.83 8.07
N GLU A 230 23.06 15.19 8.97
CA GLU A 230 24.50 15.26 8.69
C GLU A 230 25.03 13.88 8.33
N LEU A 231 24.76 12.85 9.15
CA LEU A 231 25.19 11.48 8.89
C LEU A 231 24.62 10.95 7.57
N MET A 232 23.33 11.23 7.30
CA MET A 232 22.72 10.81 6.04
C MET A 232 23.31 11.49 4.81
N LYS A 233 23.74 12.73 4.91
CA LYS A 233 24.46 13.41 3.82
C LYS A 233 25.82 12.78 3.51
N GLU A 234 26.49 12.21 4.51
CA GLU A 234 27.75 11.49 4.34
C GLU A 234 27.57 10.11 3.66
N ILE A 235 26.37 9.56 3.63
CA ILE A 235 26.09 8.32 2.90
C ILE A 235 26.02 8.61 1.39
N PRO A 236 26.97 8.10 0.59
CA PRO A 236 27.05 8.44 -0.82
C PRO A 236 25.82 8.06 -1.63
N VAL A 237 25.43 8.89 -2.60
CA VAL A 237 24.42 8.63 -3.64
C VAL A 237 22.97 8.61 -3.14
N ILE A 238 22.69 8.00 -2.02
CA ILE A 238 21.32 7.74 -1.56
C ILE A 238 20.92 8.51 -0.30
N GLY A 239 21.87 8.85 0.57
CA GLY A 239 21.58 9.35 1.91
C GLY A 239 20.79 10.66 1.93
N GLU A 240 21.18 11.66 1.17
CA GLU A 240 20.46 12.94 1.09
C GLU A 240 19.03 12.76 0.52
N LYS A 241 18.90 11.95 -0.53
CA LYS A 241 17.59 11.66 -1.14
C LYS A 241 16.69 10.87 -0.18
N PHE A 242 17.28 9.92 0.54
CA PHE A 242 16.57 9.14 1.56
C PHE A 242 16.09 10.05 2.69
N TRP A 243 16.96 10.91 3.21
CA TRP A 243 16.60 11.89 4.24
C TRP A 243 15.45 12.80 3.79
N LYS A 244 15.56 13.43 2.63
CA LYS A 244 14.51 14.29 2.08
C LYS A 244 13.19 13.58 1.82
N THR A 245 13.25 12.28 1.57
CA THR A 245 12.05 11.49 1.25
C THR A 245 11.35 10.97 2.49
N TYR A 246 12.09 10.53 3.50
CA TYR A 246 11.55 9.82 4.66
C TYR A 246 11.75 10.55 5.99
N SER A 247 12.63 11.55 6.06
CA SER A 247 12.99 12.28 7.28
C SER A 247 13.09 11.35 8.51
N PRO A 248 13.94 10.30 8.44
CA PRO A 248 13.98 9.28 9.48
C PRO A 248 14.61 9.83 10.76
N LEU A 249 14.06 9.43 11.90
CA LEU A 249 14.59 9.71 13.24
C LEU A 249 14.78 8.38 13.95
N GLY A 250 15.65 8.37 14.96
CA GLY A 250 15.90 7.16 15.76
C GLY A 250 17.33 6.67 15.66
N LYS A 251 17.53 5.40 15.94
CA LYS A 251 18.84 4.77 15.96
C LYS A 251 18.87 3.57 15.04
N PHE A 252 20.08 3.21 14.62
CA PHE A 252 20.28 2.04 13.78
C PHE A 252 21.64 1.41 14.03
N ASP A 253 21.71 0.12 13.82
CA ASP A 253 22.93 -0.65 13.66
C ASP A 253 23.28 -0.74 12.18
N PHE A 254 24.54 -0.59 11.88
CA PHE A 254 25.06 -0.58 10.52
C PHE A 254 26.07 -1.71 10.34
N THR A 255 25.90 -2.51 9.30
CA THR A 255 26.88 -3.48 8.86
C THR A 255 27.07 -3.37 7.36
N CYS A 256 28.31 -3.17 6.96
CA CYS A 256 28.70 -3.18 5.56
C CYS A 256 29.68 -4.31 5.29
N THR A 257 29.27 -5.27 4.50
CA THR A 257 30.14 -6.33 3.99
C THR A 257 30.49 -6.05 2.54
N LEU A 258 31.76 -6.17 2.25
CA LEU A 258 32.28 -6.03 0.93
C LEU A 258 33.16 -7.23 0.61
N ASP A 259 32.82 -7.97 -0.43
CA ASP A 259 33.58 -9.10 -0.94
C ASP A 259 34.14 -8.79 -2.32
N PHE A 260 35.45 -8.86 -2.42
CA PHE A 260 36.16 -8.82 -3.68
C PHE A 260 36.81 -10.17 -3.95
N ASN A 261 36.50 -10.77 -5.05
CA ASN A 261 36.99 -12.07 -5.45
C ASN A 261 37.44 -12.04 -6.91
N ASN A 262 38.58 -12.64 -7.19
CA ASN A 262 39.12 -12.80 -8.55
C ASN A 262 39.25 -14.28 -8.88
N LYS A 263 38.13 -15.01 -8.96
CA LYS A 263 38.11 -16.40 -9.39
C LYS A 263 37.97 -16.47 -10.90
N ASN A 264 38.77 -17.33 -11.54
CA ASN A 264 38.72 -17.62 -13.00
C ASN A 264 38.89 -16.39 -13.90
N ASN A 265 39.73 -15.42 -13.54
CA ASN A 265 39.94 -14.16 -14.26
C ASN A 265 38.69 -13.25 -14.35
N GLU A 266 37.60 -13.61 -13.71
CA GLU A 266 36.45 -12.73 -13.52
C GLU A 266 36.54 -12.01 -12.19
N ARG A 267 36.67 -10.69 -12.25
CA ARG A 267 36.71 -9.83 -11.07
C ARG A 267 35.30 -9.51 -10.66
N LYS A 268 34.84 -10.11 -9.57
CA LYS A 268 33.54 -9.81 -8.97
C LYS A 268 33.73 -9.05 -7.67
N MET A 269 33.01 -7.96 -7.53
CA MET A 269 32.87 -7.25 -6.28
C MET A 269 31.41 -7.29 -5.89
N ASP A 270 31.11 -7.88 -4.78
CA ASP A 270 29.79 -7.85 -4.18
C ASP A 270 29.79 -7.00 -2.92
N TYR A 271 28.69 -6.32 -2.65
CA TYR A 271 28.52 -5.58 -1.42
C TYR A 271 27.14 -5.82 -0.84
N LEU A 272 27.08 -5.84 0.47
CA LEU A 272 25.85 -5.89 1.26
C LEU A 272 25.95 -4.83 2.34
N LEU A 273 25.04 -3.89 2.32
CA LEU A 273 24.85 -2.90 3.37
C LEU A 273 23.55 -3.24 4.10
N GLU A 274 23.65 -3.47 5.39
CA GLU A 274 22.54 -3.78 6.27
C GLU A 274 22.38 -2.65 7.29
N LEU A 275 21.14 -2.20 7.43
CA LEU A 275 20.74 -1.24 8.46
C LEU A 275 19.64 -1.93 9.28
N ASP A 276 19.94 -2.23 10.53
CA ASP A 276 18.95 -2.72 11.50
C ASP A 276 18.43 -1.51 12.27
N ILE A 277 17.13 -1.23 12.12
CA ILE A 277 16.46 -0.10 12.76
C ILE A 277 15.79 -0.60 14.04
N ASP A 278 16.01 0.10 15.13
CA ASP A 278 15.40 -0.16 16.43
C ASP A 278 14.74 1.14 16.92
N ASP A 279 13.42 1.11 17.09
CA ASP A 279 12.59 2.22 17.56
C ASP A 279 12.78 3.53 16.76
N GLY A 280 12.69 3.41 15.43
CA GLY A 280 12.80 4.56 14.53
C GLY A 280 11.45 5.23 14.25
N ASP A 281 11.49 6.50 13.84
CA ASP A 281 10.33 7.24 13.33
C ASP A 281 10.61 7.69 11.89
N ALA A 282 9.57 7.78 11.04
CA ALA A 282 9.71 8.30 9.68
C ALA A 282 8.42 8.93 9.16
N ILE A 283 8.58 9.91 8.26
CA ILE A 283 7.48 10.50 7.50
C ILE A 283 7.82 10.38 6.02
N TYR A 284 7.05 9.59 5.29
CA TYR A 284 7.20 9.54 3.84
C TYR A 284 6.50 10.73 3.16
N THR A 285 7.22 11.54 2.41
CA THR A 285 6.69 12.80 1.82
C THR A 285 5.46 12.63 0.94
N LYS A 286 5.29 11.45 0.30
CA LYS A 286 4.10 11.12 -0.52
C LYS A 286 3.01 10.40 0.25
N TRP A 287 3.27 10.00 1.47
CA TRP A 287 2.34 9.36 2.38
C TRP A 287 2.29 10.20 3.67
N PRO A 288 1.26 10.98 3.87
CA PRO A 288 1.23 12.01 4.92
C PRO A 288 1.01 11.47 6.34
N PHE A 289 1.32 10.21 6.59
CA PHE A 289 1.22 9.59 7.90
C PHE A 289 2.60 9.48 8.55
N LEU A 290 2.69 9.83 9.83
CA LEU A 290 3.85 9.56 10.65
C LEU A 290 3.86 8.07 11.00
N ILE A 291 4.99 7.42 10.83
CA ILE A 291 5.22 6.04 11.24
C ILE A 291 6.17 6.10 12.42
N LYS A 292 5.78 5.52 13.55
CA LYS A 292 6.55 5.47 14.79
C LYS A 292 6.95 4.04 15.13
N HIS A 293 7.92 3.93 16.03
CA HIS A 293 8.38 2.63 16.53
C HIS A 293 8.74 1.66 15.40
N ILE A 294 9.42 2.19 14.38
CA ILE A 294 9.85 1.40 13.23
C ILE A 294 10.95 0.46 13.67
N ASN A 295 10.72 -0.84 13.46
CA ASN A 295 11.70 -1.89 13.64
C ASN A 295 11.88 -2.66 12.34
N GLY A 296 13.05 -3.22 12.11
CA GLY A 296 13.30 -4.09 10.96
C GLY A 296 14.60 -3.80 10.24
N LYS A 297 14.79 -4.45 9.10
CA LYS A 297 16.06 -4.45 8.39
C LYS A 297 15.94 -3.89 6.97
N LEU A 298 16.85 -2.96 6.62
CA LEU A 298 17.08 -2.50 5.26
C LEU A 298 18.37 -3.13 4.73
N GLU A 299 18.28 -3.77 3.57
CA GLU A 299 19.45 -4.32 2.89
C GLU A 299 19.64 -3.64 1.52
N PHE A 300 20.85 -3.19 1.26
CA PHE A 300 21.27 -2.64 -0.02
C PHE A 300 22.33 -3.55 -0.64
N SER A 301 22.09 -3.99 -1.85
CA SER A 301 23.01 -4.85 -2.59
C SER A 301 23.05 -4.45 -4.08
N ARG A 302 23.88 -5.12 -4.86
CA ARG A 302 23.87 -4.94 -6.33
C ARG A 302 22.52 -5.30 -6.99
N LYS A 303 21.76 -6.17 -6.35
CA LYS A 303 20.44 -6.61 -6.85
C LYS A 303 19.38 -5.55 -6.63
N GLY A 304 19.49 -4.78 -5.56
CA GLY A 304 18.48 -3.80 -5.18
C GLY A 304 18.45 -3.50 -3.69
N VAL A 305 17.39 -2.84 -3.30
CA VAL A 305 17.07 -2.49 -1.92
C VAL A 305 15.95 -3.42 -1.44
N PHE A 306 16.16 -4.07 -0.30
CA PHE A 306 15.17 -4.90 0.37
C PHE A 306 14.77 -4.23 1.69
N LEU A 307 13.49 -4.15 1.92
CA LEU A 307 12.89 -3.90 3.22
C LEU A 307 12.43 -5.26 3.73
N LYS A 308 12.96 -5.71 4.87
CA LYS A 308 12.67 -7.02 5.45
C LYS A 308 12.04 -6.86 6.81
N SER A 309 10.83 -7.38 6.95
CA SER A 309 10.09 -7.36 8.22
C SER A 309 10.12 -5.98 8.87
N ILE A 310 9.87 -4.94 8.08
CA ILE A 310 9.72 -3.59 8.60
C ILE A 310 8.34 -3.50 9.21
N GLU A 311 8.27 -3.27 10.48
CA GLU A 311 7.05 -3.05 11.24
C GLU A 311 7.07 -1.67 11.89
N GLY A 312 5.90 -1.12 12.19
CA GLY A 312 5.79 0.19 12.85
C GLY A 312 4.34 0.61 13.02
N ASP A 313 4.14 1.67 13.79
CA ASP A 313 2.84 2.21 14.13
C ASP A 313 2.50 3.40 13.22
N VAL A 314 1.58 3.20 12.31
CA VAL A 314 1.07 4.24 11.41
C VAL A 314 0.09 5.13 12.18
N GLN A 315 0.46 6.40 12.38
CA GLN A 315 -0.40 7.38 13.03
C GLN A 315 -1.33 8.04 12.01
N ASN A 316 -2.63 7.75 12.13
CA ASN A 316 -3.68 8.32 11.32
C ASN A 316 -4.65 9.09 12.21
N GLU A 317 -4.48 10.43 12.26
CA GLU A 317 -5.15 11.33 13.19
C GLU A 317 -4.86 10.93 14.66
N GLU A 318 -5.88 10.66 15.48
CA GLU A 318 -5.72 10.29 16.88
C GLU A 318 -5.50 8.78 17.10
N ARG A 319 -5.52 7.97 16.05
CA ARG A 319 -5.41 6.52 16.13
C ARG A 319 -4.08 6.02 15.58
N GLN A 320 -3.59 4.96 16.17
CA GLN A 320 -2.43 4.20 15.70
C GLN A 320 -2.87 2.83 15.21
N SER A 321 -2.24 2.37 14.15
CA SER A 321 -2.44 1.04 13.59
C SER A 321 -1.07 0.43 13.31
N HIS A 322 -0.83 -0.74 13.86
CA HIS A 322 0.40 -1.46 13.60
C HIS A 322 0.42 -1.95 12.15
N GLY A 323 1.53 -1.71 11.45
CA GLY A 323 1.67 -2.09 10.05
C GLY A 323 2.97 -2.82 9.78
N GLU A 324 2.96 -3.69 8.79
CA GLU A 324 4.12 -4.45 8.33
C GLU A 324 4.34 -4.22 6.84
N ILE A 325 5.59 -4.08 6.43
CA ILE A 325 5.97 -3.95 5.03
C ILE A 325 7.19 -4.80 4.70
N ASP A 326 7.08 -5.61 3.65
CA ASP A 326 8.18 -6.22 2.95
C ASP A 326 8.26 -5.66 1.53
N ALA A 327 9.45 -5.21 1.12
CA ALA A 327 9.59 -4.67 -0.22
C ALA A 327 10.95 -4.99 -0.85
N PHE A 328 10.95 -5.02 -2.18
CA PHE A 328 12.14 -5.12 -3.00
C PHE A 328 12.09 -4.10 -4.13
N PHE A 329 13.17 -3.35 -4.31
CA PHE A 329 13.35 -2.37 -5.39
C PHE A 329 14.64 -2.68 -6.13
N GLY A 330 14.54 -3.18 -7.36
CA GLY A 330 15.69 -3.53 -8.19
C GLY A 330 16.52 -2.31 -8.62
N ILE A 331 17.85 -2.45 -8.63
CA ILE A 331 18.77 -1.46 -9.16
C ILE A 331 19.16 -1.88 -10.59
N GLY A 332 18.99 -0.95 -11.54
CA GLY A 332 19.30 -1.21 -12.96
C GLY A 332 18.21 -1.97 -13.71
N ASN A 333 17.18 -2.42 -13.03
CA ASN A 333 15.96 -2.96 -13.61
C ASN A 333 14.72 -2.34 -12.96
N SER A 334 13.56 -2.55 -13.55
CA SER A 334 12.31 -1.98 -13.06
C SER A 334 11.56 -2.90 -12.09
N LYS A 335 12.16 -4.03 -11.74
CA LYS A 335 11.51 -5.01 -10.85
C LYS A 335 11.28 -4.42 -9.46
N LYS A 336 10.04 -4.46 -9.03
CA LYS A 336 9.61 -4.02 -7.70
C LYS A 336 8.65 -5.04 -7.13
N ARG A 337 8.72 -5.24 -5.84
CA ARG A 337 7.73 -5.99 -5.07
C ARG A 337 7.46 -5.24 -3.78
N VAL A 338 6.20 -5.07 -3.44
CA VAL A 338 5.78 -4.46 -2.18
C VAL A 338 4.62 -5.29 -1.63
N ASN A 339 4.74 -5.72 -0.39
CA ASN A 339 3.68 -6.30 0.40
C ASN A 339 3.51 -5.41 1.64
N LEU A 340 2.35 -4.79 1.76
CA LEU A 340 1.99 -3.94 2.90
C LEU A 340 0.76 -4.52 3.57
N ASN A 341 0.79 -4.63 4.89
CA ASN A 341 -0.32 -5.06 5.71
C ASN A 341 -0.51 -4.10 6.88
N ILE A 342 -1.71 -3.51 7.01
CA ILE A 342 -2.05 -2.61 8.11
C ILE A 342 -3.43 -3.02 8.65
N PRO A 343 -3.48 -3.85 9.68
CA PRO A 343 -4.74 -4.22 10.32
C PRO A 343 -5.33 -3.03 11.09
N ASN A 344 -6.64 -3.03 11.20
CA ASN A 344 -7.40 -2.04 11.98
C ASN A 344 -7.11 -0.58 11.61
N PHE A 345 -6.87 -0.30 10.32
CA PHE A 345 -6.52 1.03 9.83
C PHE A 345 -7.77 1.91 9.72
N ASN A 346 -7.75 3.09 10.35
CA ASN A 346 -8.89 4.00 10.36
C ASN A 346 -9.12 4.65 8.99
N ILE A 347 -10.37 4.67 8.54
CA ILE A 347 -10.75 5.42 7.34
C ILE A 347 -10.86 6.90 7.69
N THR A 348 -10.07 7.74 7.02
CA THR A 348 -10.07 9.19 7.19
C THR A 348 -10.13 9.90 5.83
N LYS A 349 -10.54 11.16 5.83
CA LYS A 349 -10.50 11.97 4.60
C LYS A 349 -9.08 12.04 4.01
N LYS A 350 -8.08 12.02 4.87
CA LYS A 350 -6.66 12.03 4.49
C LYS A 350 -6.26 10.78 3.71
N LEU A 351 -6.70 9.59 4.17
CA LEU A 351 -6.53 8.34 3.45
C LEU A 351 -7.27 8.35 2.11
N MET A 352 -8.52 8.80 2.12
CA MET A 352 -9.36 8.79 0.91
C MET A 352 -8.80 9.69 -0.19
N LYS A 353 -8.15 10.80 0.13
CA LYS A 353 -7.46 11.67 -0.86
C LYS A 353 -6.33 10.96 -1.62
N MET A 354 -5.80 9.87 -1.10
CA MET A 354 -4.74 9.10 -1.77
C MET A 354 -5.27 8.10 -2.80
N ILE A 355 -6.58 7.86 -2.78
CA ILE A 355 -7.27 6.91 -3.67
C ILE A 355 -7.87 7.69 -4.84
N PRO A 356 -7.77 7.24 -6.09
CA PRO A 356 -8.45 7.86 -7.21
C PRO A 356 -9.95 8.03 -6.94
N ASP A 357 -10.48 9.24 -7.14
CA ASP A 357 -11.87 9.63 -6.82
C ASP A 357 -12.29 9.46 -5.34
N GLY A 358 -11.35 9.12 -4.44
CA GLY A 358 -11.66 8.83 -3.03
C GLY A 358 -12.22 10.03 -2.26
N GLU A 359 -11.85 11.27 -2.61
CA GLU A 359 -12.41 12.47 -2.00
C GLU A 359 -13.91 12.61 -2.31
N LYS A 360 -14.34 12.27 -3.54
CA LYS A 360 -15.75 12.23 -3.92
C LYS A 360 -16.52 11.16 -3.15
N VAL A 361 -15.88 10.00 -2.96
CA VAL A 361 -16.45 8.92 -2.13
C VAL A 361 -16.60 9.38 -0.69
N TRP A 362 -15.58 10.04 -0.12
CA TRP A 362 -15.66 10.59 1.22
C TRP A 362 -16.80 11.60 1.38
N ASP A 363 -16.85 12.59 0.52
CA ASP A 363 -17.85 13.65 0.62
C ASP A 363 -19.28 13.12 0.36
N GLY A 364 -19.42 12.08 -0.49
CA GLY A 364 -20.70 11.46 -0.80
C GLY A 364 -21.18 10.47 0.27
N TYR A 365 -20.33 9.56 0.71
CA TYR A 365 -20.74 8.43 1.56
C TYR A 365 -20.32 8.56 3.03
N LYS A 366 -19.37 9.45 3.33
CA LYS A 366 -18.82 9.71 4.69
C LYS A 366 -18.51 8.41 5.44
N PRO A 367 -17.67 7.53 4.90
CA PRO A 367 -17.39 6.26 5.54
C PRO A 367 -16.59 6.47 6.84
N GLU A 368 -17.02 5.86 7.93
CA GLU A 368 -16.38 5.92 9.24
C GLU A 368 -16.14 4.50 9.75
N GLY A 369 -14.97 4.23 10.30
CA GLY A 369 -14.61 2.92 10.87
C GLY A 369 -13.21 2.47 10.48
N ASN A 370 -12.93 1.17 10.64
CA ASN A 370 -11.61 0.60 10.42
C ASN A 370 -11.65 -0.48 9.35
N ILE A 371 -10.51 -0.64 8.68
CA ILE A 371 -10.29 -1.67 7.66
C ILE A 371 -8.99 -2.41 7.96
N ASP A 372 -8.91 -3.68 7.58
CA ASP A 372 -7.63 -4.37 7.45
C ASP A 372 -7.15 -4.22 6.01
N LEU A 373 -6.11 -3.41 5.84
CA LEU A 373 -5.58 -3.03 4.53
C LEU A 373 -4.41 -3.92 4.14
N THR A 374 -4.50 -4.59 3.00
CA THR A 374 -3.39 -5.33 2.39
C THR A 374 -3.16 -4.84 0.97
N ILE A 375 -1.92 -4.46 0.66
CA ILE A 375 -1.51 -4.03 -0.68
C ILE A 375 -0.39 -4.94 -1.17
N LYS A 376 -0.57 -5.51 -2.35
CA LYS A 376 0.46 -6.26 -3.06
C LYS A 376 0.73 -5.59 -4.40
N TYR A 377 1.97 -5.29 -4.64
CA TYR A 377 2.44 -4.69 -5.88
C TYR A 377 3.64 -5.48 -6.42
N GLU A 378 3.60 -5.90 -7.67
CA GLU A 378 4.74 -6.52 -8.34
C GLU A 378 4.88 -5.97 -9.76
N SER A 379 6.08 -5.56 -10.14
CA SER A 379 6.41 -5.16 -11.50
C SER A 379 7.57 -5.97 -12.03
N ASN A 380 7.52 -6.34 -13.30
CA ASN A 380 8.59 -7.04 -14.01
C ASN A 380 9.68 -6.07 -14.49
N GLU A 381 10.80 -6.63 -14.97
CA GLU A 381 11.96 -5.87 -15.44
C GLU A 381 11.67 -4.98 -16.65
N ASP A 382 10.77 -5.39 -17.52
CA ASP A 382 10.38 -4.70 -18.75
C ASP A 382 9.28 -3.64 -18.56
N LYS A 383 8.77 -3.46 -17.34
CA LYS A 383 7.62 -2.61 -17.00
C LYS A 383 6.31 -2.98 -17.70
N SER A 384 6.28 -4.02 -18.51
CA SER A 384 5.12 -4.38 -19.34
C SER A 384 3.99 -5.02 -18.55
N VAL A 385 4.30 -5.67 -17.43
CA VAL A 385 3.33 -6.34 -16.58
C VAL A 385 3.48 -5.80 -15.15
N THR A 386 2.54 -4.99 -14.73
CA THR A 386 2.43 -4.55 -13.35
C THR A 386 1.24 -5.27 -12.74
N GLU A 387 1.48 -6.13 -11.80
CA GLU A 387 0.45 -6.76 -11.00
C GLU A 387 0.17 -5.86 -9.77
N TYR A 388 -1.06 -5.40 -9.65
CA TYR A 388 -1.49 -4.57 -8.53
C TYR A 388 -2.76 -5.15 -7.93
N SER A 389 -2.72 -5.44 -6.65
CA SER A 389 -3.87 -5.90 -5.88
C SER A 389 -3.91 -5.16 -4.54
N ALA A 390 -5.01 -4.51 -4.25
CA ALA A 390 -5.28 -3.95 -2.94
C ALA A 390 -6.56 -4.57 -2.39
N GLN A 391 -6.54 -4.96 -1.12
CA GLN A 391 -7.67 -5.53 -0.41
C GLN A 391 -7.89 -4.75 0.88
N ALA A 392 -9.16 -4.50 1.19
CA ALA A 392 -9.57 -3.92 2.45
C ALA A 392 -10.73 -4.74 3.01
N ILE A 393 -10.52 -5.37 4.15
CA ILE A 393 -11.59 -6.03 4.91
C ILE A 393 -12.24 -4.96 5.78
N CYS A 394 -13.53 -4.76 5.61
CA CYS A 394 -14.31 -3.81 6.39
C CYS A 394 -14.62 -4.40 7.76
N ASN A 395 -14.29 -3.67 8.83
CA ASN A 395 -14.48 -4.08 10.22
C ASN A 395 -15.46 -3.14 10.93
N GLY A 396 -16.74 -3.23 10.57
CA GLY A 396 -17.78 -2.42 11.20
C GLY A 396 -17.84 -0.98 10.69
N ILE A 397 -17.73 -0.77 9.38
CA ILE A 397 -17.84 0.54 8.76
C ILE A 397 -19.26 1.10 8.87
N LYS A 398 -19.39 2.40 9.10
CA LYS A 398 -20.62 3.16 8.93
C LYS A 398 -20.54 3.99 7.67
N ALA A 399 -21.59 3.98 6.83
CA ALA A 399 -21.65 4.79 5.63
C ALA A 399 -23.09 5.18 5.30
N ARG A 400 -23.24 6.27 4.54
CA ARG A 400 -24.54 6.76 4.06
C ARG A 400 -24.49 7.05 2.58
N HIS A 401 -25.43 6.51 1.82
CA HIS A 401 -25.53 6.84 0.40
C HIS A 401 -26.20 8.22 0.21
N PRO A 402 -25.70 9.11 -0.67
CA PRO A 402 -26.25 10.48 -0.82
C PRO A 402 -27.73 10.52 -1.20
N SER A 403 -28.19 9.55 -1.99
CA SER A 403 -29.58 9.44 -2.46
C SER A 403 -30.42 8.48 -1.64
N PHE A 404 -29.94 8.00 -0.49
CA PHE A 404 -30.68 7.08 0.37
C PHE A 404 -30.72 7.64 1.80
N PRO A 405 -31.92 7.69 2.45
CA PRO A 405 -32.08 8.47 3.68
C PRO A 405 -31.51 7.81 4.93
N TYR A 406 -31.08 6.56 4.86
CA TYR A 406 -30.66 5.78 6.02
C TYR A 406 -29.16 5.54 6.04
N ASP A 407 -28.61 5.50 7.27
CA ASP A 407 -27.25 5.05 7.51
C ASP A 407 -27.20 3.50 7.47
N ILE A 408 -26.14 2.97 6.89
CA ILE A 408 -25.79 1.56 7.03
C ILE A 408 -24.63 1.49 8.02
N SER A 409 -24.81 0.76 9.10
CA SER A 409 -23.84 0.58 10.17
C SER A 409 -23.29 -0.84 10.20
N ASN A 410 -22.17 -1.01 10.89
CA ASN A 410 -21.49 -2.29 11.05
C ASN A 410 -21.30 -3.04 9.72
N ILE A 411 -20.87 -2.30 8.69
CA ILE A 411 -20.59 -2.89 7.38
C ILE A 411 -19.33 -3.74 7.50
N ILE A 412 -19.48 -5.02 7.16
CA ILE A 412 -18.40 -5.99 7.04
C ILE A 412 -18.35 -6.51 5.60
N GLY A 413 -17.20 -7.02 5.17
CA GLY A 413 -17.02 -7.57 3.83
C GLY A 413 -15.66 -7.24 3.26
N LEU A 414 -15.47 -7.54 1.98
CA LEU A 414 -14.19 -7.40 1.29
C LEU A 414 -14.30 -6.41 0.13
N LEU A 415 -13.49 -5.37 0.18
CA LEU A 415 -13.16 -4.54 -0.98
C LEU A 415 -11.87 -5.08 -1.61
N LYS A 416 -11.92 -5.45 -2.88
CA LYS A 416 -10.75 -5.92 -3.62
C LYS A 416 -10.55 -5.08 -4.87
N MET A 417 -9.39 -4.47 -5.00
CA MET A 417 -8.95 -3.83 -6.23
C MET A 417 -8.04 -4.80 -7.00
N ASP A 418 -8.32 -5.02 -8.29
CA ASP A 418 -7.60 -5.92 -9.16
C ASP A 418 -7.45 -5.25 -10.53
N GLY A 419 -6.25 -4.73 -10.79
CA GLY A 419 -6.01 -3.86 -11.93
C GLY A 419 -6.90 -2.61 -11.93
N GLU A 420 -7.76 -2.51 -12.94
CA GLU A 420 -8.67 -1.36 -13.12
C GLU A 420 -10.07 -1.56 -12.46
N LYS A 421 -10.28 -2.68 -11.78
CA LYS A 421 -11.60 -3.03 -11.21
C LYS A 421 -11.56 -3.05 -9.69
N ILE A 422 -12.59 -2.48 -9.09
CA ILE A 422 -12.87 -2.58 -7.65
C ILE A 422 -14.09 -3.47 -7.48
N TYR A 423 -13.96 -4.50 -6.69
CA TYR A 423 -15.01 -5.43 -6.31
C TYR A 423 -15.42 -5.21 -4.85
N LEU A 424 -16.71 -5.16 -4.62
CA LEU A 424 -17.32 -5.28 -3.30
C LEU A 424 -17.83 -6.71 -3.22
N LYS A 425 -17.35 -7.49 -2.24
CA LYS A 425 -17.70 -8.91 -2.13
C LYS A 425 -18.19 -9.24 -0.75
N ASN A 426 -19.33 -9.95 -0.70
CA ASN A 426 -19.93 -10.40 0.55
C ASN A 426 -20.11 -9.26 1.56
N MET A 427 -20.51 -8.09 1.06
CA MET A 427 -20.75 -6.94 1.92
C MET A 427 -22.08 -7.13 2.63
N SER A 428 -22.09 -6.90 3.93
CA SER A 428 -23.32 -6.85 4.72
C SER A 428 -23.21 -5.77 5.79
N GLY A 429 -24.35 -5.25 6.20
CA GLY A 429 -24.43 -4.22 7.24
C GLY A 429 -25.86 -4.07 7.74
N TYR A 430 -26.05 -3.26 8.75
CA TYR A 430 -27.36 -3.03 9.36
C TYR A 430 -27.89 -1.66 8.98
N LEU A 431 -29.05 -1.65 8.36
CA LEU A 431 -29.80 -0.48 7.99
C LEU A 431 -30.84 -0.18 9.07
N GLN A 432 -30.78 1.01 9.65
CA GLN A 432 -31.79 1.48 10.60
C GLN A 432 -32.93 2.16 9.84
N ASN A 433 -34.09 1.54 9.81
CA ASN A 433 -35.28 2.06 9.13
C ASN A 433 -36.45 2.10 10.13
N GLY A 434 -36.79 3.29 10.62
CA GLY A 434 -37.79 3.46 11.66
C GLY A 434 -37.38 2.70 12.96
N PRO A 435 -38.32 1.91 13.53
CA PRO A 435 -38.04 1.11 14.75
C PRO A 435 -37.24 -0.17 14.47
N HIS A 436 -37.08 -0.56 13.22
CA HIS A 436 -36.46 -1.82 12.81
C HIS A 436 -35.02 -1.65 12.31
N THR A 437 -34.25 -2.69 12.51
CA THR A 437 -32.89 -2.83 12.00
C THR A 437 -32.84 -3.99 11.03
N ASN A 438 -32.49 -3.72 9.77
CA ASN A 438 -32.53 -4.70 8.69
C ASN A 438 -31.11 -5.10 8.30
N LEU A 439 -30.82 -6.40 8.25
CA LEU A 439 -29.58 -6.91 7.68
C LEU A 439 -29.63 -6.70 6.16
N THR A 440 -28.78 -5.82 5.67
CA THR A 440 -28.66 -5.49 4.25
C THR A 440 -27.41 -6.16 3.70
N THR A 441 -27.53 -6.80 2.54
CA THR A 441 -26.38 -7.37 1.82
C THR A 441 -26.19 -6.66 0.49
N PHE A 442 -24.94 -6.49 0.07
CA PHE A 442 -24.64 -5.89 -1.22
C PHE A 442 -23.33 -6.39 -1.80
N ASP A 443 -23.33 -6.60 -3.10
CA ASP A 443 -22.16 -6.92 -3.90
C ASP A 443 -22.06 -5.93 -5.06
N GLY A 444 -20.84 -5.72 -5.55
CA GLY A 444 -20.67 -4.77 -6.65
C GLY A 444 -19.33 -4.84 -7.33
N MET A 445 -19.26 -4.13 -8.45
CA MET A 445 -18.04 -3.92 -9.22
C MET A 445 -18.04 -2.52 -9.82
N VAL A 446 -16.90 -1.86 -9.75
CA VAL A 446 -16.64 -0.58 -10.42
C VAL A 446 -15.41 -0.74 -11.30
N ASN A 447 -15.53 -0.45 -12.59
CA ASN A 447 -14.39 -0.36 -13.49
C ASN A 447 -13.91 1.08 -13.57
N LEU A 448 -12.70 1.37 -13.11
CA LEU A 448 -12.15 2.72 -13.04
C LEU A 448 -11.89 3.34 -14.43
N LYS A 449 -11.65 2.51 -15.44
CA LYS A 449 -11.37 2.95 -16.80
C LYS A 449 -12.64 3.17 -17.62
N SER A 450 -13.51 2.17 -17.71
CA SER A 450 -14.76 2.27 -18.47
C SER A 450 -15.86 3.01 -17.72
N LYS A 451 -15.65 3.34 -16.41
CA LYS A 451 -16.64 3.94 -15.50
C LYS A 451 -17.91 3.10 -15.32
N GLU A 452 -17.91 1.88 -15.82
CA GLU A 452 -19.01 0.94 -15.61
C GLU A 452 -19.11 0.55 -14.14
N LYS A 453 -20.32 0.48 -13.64
CA LYS A 453 -20.66 0.10 -12.24
C LYS A 453 -21.74 -0.96 -12.28
N ARG A 454 -21.63 -1.96 -11.44
CA ARG A 454 -22.67 -2.96 -11.22
C ARG A 454 -22.85 -3.17 -9.72
N PHE A 455 -24.10 -3.13 -9.26
CA PHE A 455 -24.43 -3.37 -7.86
C PHE A 455 -25.66 -4.26 -7.77
N ALA A 456 -25.63 -5.17 -6.81
CA ALA A 456 -26.75 -5.97 -6.37
C ALA A 456 -26.93 -5.74 -4.87
N ILE A 457 -28.11 -5.30 -4.44
CA ILE A 457 -28.42 -4.95 -3.05
C ILE A 457 -29.69 -5.70 -2.63
N SER A 458 -29.70 -6.27 -1.44
CA SER A 458 -30.86 -6.92 -0.85
C SER A 458 -31.12 -6.38 0.55
N ILE A 459 -32.35 -5.93 0.79
CA ILE A 459 -32.82 -5.37 2.06
C ILE A 459 -34.10 -6.09 2.44
N PRO A 460 -34.04 -7.15 3.25
CA PRO A 460 -35.22 -7.84 3.70
C PRO A 460 -36.00 -7.04 4.75
N ASN A 461 -37.31 -7.19 4.76
CA ASN A 461 -38.24 -6.57 5.71
C ASN A 461 -38.10 -5.04 5.83
N LEU A 462 -37.86 -4.34 4.72
CA LEU A 462 -37.76 -2.89 4.69
C LEU A 462 -39.15 -2.27 4.94
N ASP A 463 -39.24 -1.38 5.95
CA ASP A 463 -40.47 -0.65 6.22
C ASP A 463 -40.71 0.43 5.15
N LEU A 464 -41.91 0.50 4.62
CA LEU A 464 -42.32 1.53 3.68
C LEU A 464 -42.71 2.81 4.46
N THR A 465 -41.70 3.65 4.72
CA THR A 465 -41.84 4.93 5.44
C THR A 465 -41.88 6.11 4.50
N GLU A 466 -42.38 7.24 4.95
CA GLU A 466 -42.41 8.49 4.16
C GLU A 466 -40.98 8.97 3.77
N GLU A 467 -39.97 8.64 4.56
CA GLU A 467 -38.57 9.01 4.30
C GLU A 467 -38.04 8.38 3.01
N ILE A 468 -38.47 7.15 2.67
CA ILE A 468 -38.09 6.49 1.41
C ILE A 468 -38.53 7.28 0.18
N ILE A 469 -39.61 8.04 0.30
CA ILE A 469 -40.14 8.88 -0.82
C ILE A 469 -39.04 9.81 -1.35
N THR A 470 -38.13 10.28 -0.50
CA THR A 470 -37.05 11.17 -0.93
C THR A 470 -36.14 10.52 -1.99
N SER A 471 -35.98 9.20 -1.94
CA SER A 471 -35.11 8.40 -2.82
C SER A 471 -35.79 7.95 -4.14
N ILE A 472 -37.11 8.14 -4.26
CA ILE A 472 -37.89 7.70 -5.41
C ILE A 472 -37.91 8.82 -6.49
N PRO A 473 -37.83 8.49 -7.80
CA PRO A 473 -38.01 9.48 -8.88
C PRO A 473 -39.36 10.22 -8.80
N LYS A 474 -39.42 11.44 -9.33
CA LYS A 474 -40.61 12.33 -9.24
C LYS A 474 -41.93 11.62 -9.55
N LYS A 475 -41.98 10.84 -10.64
CA LYS A 475 -43.17 10.09 -11.03
C LYS A 475 -43.54 9.00 -10.01
N GLY A 476 -42.57 8.35 -9.46
CA GLY A 476 -42.78 7.37 -8.37
C GLY A 476 -43.32 8.02 -7.10
N LYS A 477 -42.89 9.26 -6.77
CA LYS A 477 -43.44 10.03 -5.64
C LYS A 477 -44.91 10.35 -5.82
N GLU A 478 -45.31 10.70 -7.05
CA GLU A 478 -46.73 10.94 -7.39
C GLU A 478 -47.56 9.68 -7.17
N ILE A 479 -47.08 8.52 -7.66
CA ILE A 479 -47.77 7.23 -7.49
C ILE A 479 -47.84 6.83 -6.01
N TRP A 480 -46.75 7.04 -5.25
CA TRP A 480 -46.70 6.79 -3.84
C TRP A 480 -47.73 7.60 -3.06
N SER A 481 -47.75 8.91 -3.28
CA SER A 481 -48.65 9.83 -2.59
C SER A 481 -50.13 9.54 -2.88
N GLN A 482 -50.46 9.00 -4.06
CA GLN A 482 -51.80 8.61 -4.45
C GLN A 482 -52.23 7.27 -3.82
N ASN A 483 -51.29 6.34 -3.60
CA ASN A 483 -51.64 4.99 -3.13
C ASN A 483 -51.23 4.74 -1.67
N LYS A 484 -50.41 5.60 -1.08
CA LYS A 484 -49.98 5.55 0.35
C LYS A 484 -49.64 4.14 0.86
N PRO A 485 -48.72 3.44 0.22
CA PRO A 485 -48.36 2.08 0.63
C PRO A 485 -47.72 2.08 2.01
N THR A 486 -48.08 1.11 2.84
CA THR A 486 -47.50 0.89 4.18
C THR A 486 -47.18 -0.61 4.37
N GLY A 487 -46.43 -0.94 5.44
CA GLY A 487 -46.01 -2.30 5.73
C GLY A 487 -44.57 -2.58 5.32
N GLN A 488 -44.20 -3.84 5.18
CA GLN A 488 -42.85 -4.27 4.91
C GLN A 488 -42.71 -4.95 3.56
N VAL A 489 -41.52 -4.79 2.94
CA VAL A 489 -41.16 -5.46 1.67
C VAL A 489 -39.75 -6.05 1.76
N ASP A 490 -39.55 -7.15 1.05
CA ASP A 490 -38.17 -7.56 0.71
C ASP A 490 -37.75 -6.83 -0.57
N LEU A 491 -36.77 -5.98 -0.44
CA LEU A 491 -36.30 -5.14 -1.55
C LEU A 491 -35.01 -5.72 -2.14
N THR A 492 -35.00 -5.90 -3.45
CA THR A 492 -33.79 -6.21 -4.21
C THR A 492 -33.56 -5.15 -5.28
N ILE A 493 -32.34 -4.66 -5.39
CA ILE A 493 -31.94 -3.64 -6.36
C ILE A 493 -30.79 -4.20 -7.19
N GLU A 494 -30.94 -4.24 -8.49
CA GLU A 494 -29.88 -4.46 -9.46
C GLU A 494 -29.63 -3.18 -10.23
N TYR A 495 -28.39 -2.69 -10.28
CA TYR A 495 -28.03 -1.45 -10.92
C TYR A 495 -26.82 -1.66 -11.83
N THR A 496 -26.89 -1.18 -13.07
CA THR A 496 -25.79 -1.07 -14.01
C THR A 496 -25.66 0.38 -14.44
N GLY A 497 -24.55 1.02 -14.01
CA GLY A 497 -24.22 2.40 -14.36
C GLY A 497 -23.15 2.46 -15.43
N HIS A 498 -23.22 3.50 -16.25
CA HIS A 498 -22.30 3.79 -17.36
C HIS A 498 -21.66 5.16 -17.18
N GLU A 499 -20.64 5.49 -17.98
CA GLU A 499 -20.06 6.83 -18.01
C GLU A 499 -21.12 7.88 -18.42
N ASP A 500 -21.93 7.54 -19.40
CA ASP A 500 -23.12 8.29 -19.78
C ASP A 500 -24.32 7.81 -18.94
N SER A 501 -24.69 8.57 -17.91
CA SER A 501 -25.79 8.23 -17.00
C SER A 501 -27.16 8.10 -17.68
N SER A 502 -27.30 8.58 -18.91
CA SER A 502 -28.51 8.36 -19.69
C SER A 502 -28.74 6.89 -20.04
N LYS A 503 -27.68 6.10 -20.04
CA LYS A 503 -27.66 4.66 -20.31
C LYS A 503 -27.77 3.80 -19.05
N ASP A 504 -27.83 4.41 -17.88
CA ASP A 504 -27.97 3.67 -16.64
C ASP A 504 -29.23 2.82 -16.62
N GLU A 505 -29.10 1.59 -16.14
CA GLU A 505 -30.18 0.63 -16.01
C GLU A 505 -30.34 0.22 -14.54
N TYR A 506 -31.56 0.04 -14.10
CA TYR A 506 -31.84 -0.51 -12.79
C TYR A 506 -33.12 -1.34 -12.80
N ILE A 507 -33.14 -2.35 -11.95
CA ILE A 507 -34.32 -3.15 -11.63
C ILE A 507 -34.46 -3.17 -10.12
N VAL A 508 -35.58 -2.66 -9.63
CA VAL A 508 -35.97 -2.72 -8.23
C VAL A 508 -37.11 -3.70 -8.11
N THR A 509 -36.93 -4.74 -7.33
CA THR A 509 -37.95 -5.74 -7.03
C THR A 509 -38.36 -5.62 -5.56
N ALA A 510 -39.64 -5.43 -5.31
CA ALA A 510 -40.23 -5.41 -3.98
C ALA A 510 -41.24 -6.57 -3.84
N ASP A 511 -40.91 -7.52 -2.98
CA ASP A 511 -41.83 -8.60 -2.60
C ASP A 511 -42.62 -8.17 -1.36
N CYS A 512 -43.92 -8.00 -1.53
CA CYS A 512 -44.86 -7.52 -0.51
C CYS A 512 -45.11 -8.57 0.58
N LYS A 513 -45.15 -8.14 1.84
CA LYS A 513 -45.31 -8.97 3.04
C LYS A 513 -46.45 -8.46 3.94
N GLY A 514 -47.67 -8.59 3.47
CA GLY A 514 -48.84 -8.11 4.24
C GLY A 514 -48.98 -6.57 4.20
N ASN A 515 -48.63 -5.96 3.07
CA ASN A 515 -48.73 -4.52 2.88
C ASN A 515 -50.16 -4.02 2.78
N GLU A 516 -50.34 -2.75 2.97
CA GLU A 516 -51.61 -2.06 2.77
C GLU A 516 -51.42 -0.91 1.78
N PHE A 517 -52.43 -0.63 0.96
CA PHE A 517 -52.47 0.54 0.11
C PHE A 517 -53.91 0.95 -0.26
N GLU A 518 -54.07 2.18 -0.72
CA GLU A 518 -55.33 2.75 -1.17
C GLU A 518 -55.25 3.05 -2.67
N PRO A 519 -55.60 2.08 -3.56
CA PRO A 519 -55.48 2.32 -5.00
C PRO A 519 -56.49 3.36 -5.48
N THR A 520 -56.04 4.31 -6.28
CA THR A 520 -56.91 5.39 -6.80
C THR A 520 -58.07 4.90 -7.69
N VAL A 521 -57.99 3.69 -8.23
CA VAL A 521 -58.99 3.07 -9.09
C VAL A 521 -59.93 2.14 -8.35
N LEU A 522 -59.57 1.78 -7.12
CA LEU A 522 -60.40 0.96 -6.20
C LEU A 522 -60.65 1.80 -4.96
N PRO A 523 -61.84 2.33 -4.75
CA PRO A 523 -62.08 3.31 -3.68
C PRO A 523 -62.19 2.70 -2.29
N VAL A 524 -61.41 1.63 -2.07
CA VAL A 524 -61.36 0.87 -0.82
C VAL A 524 -59.94 0.51 -0.50
N ARG A 525 -59.63 0.44 0.79
CA ARG A 525 -58.31 0.03 1.27
C ARG A 525 -58.10 -1.47 1.02
N VAL A 526 -56.94 -1.80 0.48
CA VAL A 526 -56.50 -3.18 0.31
C VAL A 526 -55.43 -3.47 1.37
N SER A 527 -55.65 -4.55 2.10
CA SER A 527 -54.79 -5.00 3.18
C SER A 527 -54.22 -6.41 2.92
N ASP A 528 -53.22 -6.75 3.70
CA ASP A 528 -52.57 -8.08 3.71
C ASP A 528 -52.06 -8.49 2.31
N ILE A 529 -51.45 -7.54 1.64
CA ILE A 529 -51.03 -7.69 0.25
C ILE A 529 -49.73 -8.50 0.19
N VAL A 530 -49.78 -9.55 -0.63
CA VAL A 530 -48.60 -10.34 -1.01
C VAL A 530 -48.48 -10.37 -2.52
N GLY A 531 -47.22 -10.46 -3.01
CA GLY A 531 -46.93 -10.48 -4.44
C GLY A 531 -45.74 -9.61 -4.77
N ARG A 532 -45.50 -9.33 -6.03
CA ARG A 532 -44.28 -8.70 -6.48
C ARG A 532 -44.56 -7.43 -7.28
N VAL A 533 -43.79 -6.37 -6.93
CA VAL A 533 -43.69 -5.12 -7.68
C VAL A 533 -42.28 -5.00 -8.27
N ILE A 534 -42.18 -4.77 -9.57
CA ILE A 534 -40.92 -4.61 -10.29
C ILE A 534 -40.91 -3.20 -10.90
N ILE A 535 -39.86 -2.46 -10.60
CA ILE A 535 -39.66 -1.10 -11.09
C ILE A 535 -38.38 -1.07 -11.92
N ASP A 536 -38.46 -0.64 -13.15
CA ASP A 536 -37.32 -0.34 -14.01
C ASP A 536 -37.37 1.15 -14.44
N LYS A 537 -36.42 1.56 -15.27
CA LYS A 537 -36.30 2.93 -15.77
C LYS A 537 -37.60 3.45 -16.42
N ASN A 538 -38.38 2.56 -17.03
CA ASN A 538 -39.51 2.90 -17.88
C ASN A 538 -40.85 2.58 -17.23
N ASN A 539 -40.93 1.54 -16.39
CA ASN A 539 -42.18 0.95 -15.97
C ASN A 539 -42.21 0.51 -14.52
N ILE A 540 -43.40 0.50 -13.94
CA ILE A 540 -43.75 -0.26 -12.73
C ILE A 540 -44.66 -1.39 -13.17
N ARG A 541 -44.32 -2.60 -12.79
CA ARG A 541 -45.08 -3.83 -13.07
C ARG A 541 -45.56 -4.47 -11.79
N PHE A 542 -46.81 -4.82 -11.74
CA PHE A 542 -47.40 -5.58 -10.63
C PHE A 542 -47.60 -7.01 -11.10
N LYS A 543 -47.11 -7.97 -10.34
CA LYS A 543 -47.27 -9.39 -10.65
C LYS A 543 -47.92 -10.12 -9.49
N SER A 544 -49.08 -10.72 -9.76
CA SER A 544 -49.78 -11.59 -8.83
C SER A 544 -49.98 -10.97 -7.44
N LEU A 545 -50.27 -9.66 -7.40
CA LEU A 545 -50.67 -9.03 -6.13
C LEU A 545 -51.98 -9.64 -5.68
N ARG A 546 -52.03 -10.08 -4.43
CA ARG A 546 -53.20 -10.65 -3.78
C ARG A 546 -53.35 -9.97 -2.42
N GLY A 547 -54.59 -9.71 -2.02
CA GLY A 547 -54.88 -9.10 -0.75
C GLY A 547 -56.37 -9.17 -0.45
N TYR A 548 -56.78 -8.38 0.51
CA TYR A 548 -58.19 -8.34 0.94
C TYR A 548 -58.70 -6.92 0.95
N VAL A 549 -59.90 -6.72 0.43
CA VAL A 549 -60.69 -5.51 0.61
C VAL A 549 -61.54 -5.67 1.85
N VAL A 550 -61.51 -4.67 2.72
CA VAL A 550 -62.36 -4.62 3.91
C VAL A 550 -63.67 -3.85 3.56
N ALA A 551 -64.76 -4.55 3.54
CA ALA A 551 -66.10 -3.97 3.34
C ALA A 551 -66.97 -4.30 4.53
N GLY A 552 -67.23 -3.33 5.42
CA GLY A 552 -67.83 -3.56 6.72
C GLY A 552 -66.98 -4.51 7.56
N ASN A 553 -67.59 -5.60 8.10
CA ASN A 553 -66.89 -6.63 8.90
C ASN A 553 -66.44 -7.84 8.07
N GLN A 554 -66.40 -7.76 6.75
CA GLN A 554 -66.04 -8.89 5.89
C GLN A 554 -64.81 -8.57 5.00
N LEU A 555 -64.04 -9.64 4.75
CA LEU A 555 -62.90 -9.61 3.88
C LEU A 555 -63.28 -10.19 2.51
N SER A 556 -63.00 -9.44 1.46
CA SER A 556 -63.19 -9.85 0.05
C SER A 556 -61.82 -9.97 -0.62
N HIS A 557 -61.60 -11.10 -1.30
CA HIS A 557 -60.30 -11.33 -1.95
C HIS A 557 -60.15 -10.44 -3.16
N VAL A 558 -58.98 -9.81 -3.30
CA VAL A 558 -58.59 -9.01 -4.46
C VAL A 558 -57.28 -9.52 -5.08
N THR A 559 -57.25 -9.56 -6.41
CA THR A 559 -56.04 -9.77 -7.17
C THR A 559 -55.77 -8.58 -8.05
N GLY A 560 -54.47 -8.25 -8.24
CA GLY A 560 -54.01 -7.14 -9.08
C GLY A 560 -52.86 -7.53 -9.97
N ASN A 561 -52.98 -7.18 -11.25
CA ASN A 561 -51.86 -7.29 -12.21
C ASN A 561 -51.82 -6.01 -13.08
N GLY A 562 -50.64 -5.60 -13.47
CA GLY A 562 -50.58 -4.44 -14.37
C GLY A 562 -49.19 -3.94 -14.65
N VAL A 563 -49.17 -2.97 -15.56
CA VAL A 563 -47.98 -2.17 -15.92
C VAL A 563 -48.36 -0.71 -16.00
N MET A 564 -47.52 0.14 -15.45
CA MET A 564 -47.65 1.60 -15.50
C MET A 564 -46.36 2.20 -16.01
N SER A 565 -46.42 3.09 -16.99
CA SER A 565 -45.23 3.78 -17.52
C SER A 565 -44.79 4.91 -16.59
N LEU A 566 -43.47 5.00 -16.36
CA LEU A 566 -42.81 6.12 -15.66
C LEU A 566 -42.49 7.28 -16.60
N ILE A 567 -42.58 7.07 -17.93
CA ILE A 567 -42.17 8.04 -18.95
C ILE A 567 -43.38 8.83 -19.45
N ASN A 568 -44.53 8.16 -19.65
CA ASN A 568 -45.73 8.72 -20.20
C ASN A 568 -46.97 8.35 -19.36
N LYS A 569 -48.16 8.54 -19.87
CA LYS A 569 -49.41 8.19 -19.17
C LYS A 569 -49.86 6.75 -19.41
N ASN A 570 -49.13 5.96 -20.19
CA ASN A 570 -49.55 4.61 -20.54
C ASN A 570 -49.63 3.73 -19.29
N LYS A 571 -50.71 3.03 -19.16
CA LYS A 571 -50.96 2.06 -18.12
C LYS A 571 -51.92 0.98 -18.60
N LYS A 572 -51.77 -0.21 -18.05
CA LYS A 572 -52.72 -1.29 -18.18
C LYS A 572 -52.79 -2.03 -16.85
N VAL A 573 -53.89 -1.87 -16.14
CA VAL A 573 -54.05 -2.43 -14.80
C VAL A 573 -55.37 -3.20 -14.78
N LEU A 574 -55.32 -4.39 -14.18
CA LEU A 574 -56.46 -5.27 -13.95
C LEU A 574 -56.57 -5.59 -12.45
N TYR A 575 -57.72 -5.26 -11.88
CA TYR A 575 -58.10 -5.71 -10.54
C TYR A 575 -59.29 -6.63 -10.66
N ASP A 576 -59.29 -7.72 -9.90
CA ASP A 576 -60.38 -8.68 -9.76
C ASP A 576 -60.69 -8.85 -8.28
N VAL A 577 -61.86 -8.37 -7.87
CA VAL A 577 -62.35 -8.45 -6.50
C VAL A 577 -63.47 -9.47 -6.47
N THR A 578 -63.25 -10.55 -5.74
CA THR A 578 -64.28 -11.64 -5.64
C THR A 578 -65.02 -11.56 -4.31
N ASN A 579 -66.31 -11.79 -4.40
CA ASN A 579 -67.19 -11.90 -3.24
C ASN A 579 -67.22 -10.62 -2.38
N LEU A 580 -67.16 -9.44 -3.04
CA LEU A 580 -67.27 -8.14 -2.39
C LEU A 580 -68.68 -7.93 -1.81
N ARG A 581 -68.74 -7.68 -0.51
CA ARG A 581 -70.00 -7.25 0.11
C ARG A 581 -70.36 -5.83 -0.31
N VAL A 582 -71.53 -5.64 -0.85
CA VAL A 582 -72.02 -4.33 -1.20
C VAL A 582 -72.58 -3.66 0.05
N THR A 583 -71.97 -2.55 0.46
CA THR A 583 -72.41 -1.70 1.57
C THR A 583 -72.64 -0.29 1.06
N GLU A 584 -73.37 0.52 1.80
CA GLU A 584 -73.58 1.94 1.45
C GLU A 584 -72.26 2.66 1.26
N ASP A 585 -71.28 2.49 2.17
CA ASP A 585 -69.92 3.06 2.06
C ASP A 585 -69.20 2.66 0.78
N VAL A 586 -69.35 1.42 0.33
CA VAL A 586 -68.74 0.91 -0.90
C VAL A 586 -69.41 1.60 -2.13
N LEU A 587 -70.72 1.70 -2.10
CA LEU A 587 -71.51 2.35 -3.17
C LEU A 587 -71.15 3.85 -3.27
N ASP A 588 -71.11 4.54 -2.14
CA ASP A 588 -70.74 5.96 -2.10
C ASP A 588 -69.35 6.22 -2.70
N LYS A 589 -68.37 5.44 -2.31
CA LYS A 589 -67.03 5.55 -2.86
C LYS A 589 -66.97 5.19 -4.34
N PHE A 590 -67.73 4.22 -4.84
CA PHE A 590 -67.81 3.96 -6.28
C PHE A 590 -68.54 5.07 -7.02
N SER A 591 -69.56 5.69 -6.43
CA SER A 591 -70.26 6.82 -6.99
C SER A 591 -69.39 8.05 -7.13
N GLU A 592 -68.55 8.34 -6.12
CA GLU A 592 -67.53 9.39 -6.20
C GLU A 592 -66.49 9.11 -7.32
N LEU A 593 -66.05 7.87 -7.46
CA LEU A 593 -65.13 7.46 -8.51
C LEU A 593 -65.72 7.66 -9.91
N LEU A 594 -66.99 7.36 -10.07
CA LEU A 594 -67.73 7.44 -11.34
C LEU A 594 -68.30 8.81 -11.59
N LYS A 595 -68.23 9.74 -10.62
CA LYS A 595 -68.83 11.08 -10.67
C LYS A 595 -70.34 11.02 -10.97
N THR A 596 -71.04 10.04 -10.41
CA THR A 596 -72.48 9.85 -10.53
C THR A 596 -73.17 10.31 -9.25
N GLU A 597 -74.43 10.73 -9.32
CA GLU A 597 -75.21 10.99 -8.13
C GLU A 597 -75.51 9.68 -7.39
N THR A 598 -75.35 9.73 -6.07
CA THR A 598 -75.62 8.54 -5.21
C THR A 598 -77.10 8.23 -5.25
N ILE A 599 -77.44 7.07 -5.75
CA ILE A 599 -78.83 6.53 -5.64
C ILE A 599 -78.99 6.01 -4.20
N LYS A 600 -79.89 6.56 -3.41
CA LYS A 600 -80.18 6.10 -2.06
C LYS A 600 -80.86 4.73 -2.12
N ILE A 601 -80.04 3.69 -2.12
CA ILE A 601 -80.40 2.31 -2.06
C ILE A 601 -79.76 1.66 -0.83
N GLU A 602 -80.44 0.75 -0.20
CA GLU A 602 -79.94 -0.12 0.87
C GLU A 602 -79.49 -1.45 0.23
N PRO A 603 -78.24 -1.60 -0.12
CA PRO A 603 -77.82 -2.79 -0.81
C PRO A 603 -77.50 -3.92 0.20
N GLU A 604 -77.95 -5.07 -0.07
CA GLU A 604 -77.51 -6.32 0.58
C GLU A 604 -77.09 -7.34 -0.48
N GLY A 605 -75.90 -7.96 -0.29
CA GLY A 605 -75.50 -9.01 -1.18
C GLY A 605 -73.95 -8.95 -1.47
N ARG A 606 -73.56 -9.75 -2.44
CA ARG A 606 -72.19 -9.92 -2.82
C ARG A 606 -72.03 -9.83 -4.34
N VAL A 607 -70.92 -9.20 -4.75
CA VAL A 607 -70.59 -9.01 -6.18
C VAL A 607 -69.14 -9.43 -6.45
N ASP A 608 -68.90 -9.86 -7.65
CA ASP A 608 -67.54 -9.89 -8.19
C ASP A 608 -67.35 -8.67 -9.05
N VAL A 609 -66.22 -7.95 -8.82
CA VAL A 609 -65.93 -6.69 -9.52
C VAL A 609 -64.61 -6.82 -10.25
N ILE A 610 -64.65 -6.62 -11.57
CA ILE A 610 -63.48 -6.57 -12.41
C ILE A 610 -63.28 -5.14 -12.87
N ILE A 611 -62.10 -4.55 -12.60
CA ILE A 611 -61.74 -3.19 -13.04
C ILE A 611 -60.58 -3.31 -13.99
N GLU A 612 -60.79 -2.83 -15.23
CA GLU A 612 -59.73 -2.68 -16.24
C GLU A 612 -59.50 -1.17 -16.48
N ASP A 613 -58.28 -0.74 -16.33
CA ASP A 613 -57.87 0.65 -16.59
C ASP A 613 -56.68 0.65 -17.56
N GLU A 614 -56.94 1.02 -18.80
CA GLU A 614 -55.98 1.02 -19.90
C GLU A 614 -55.90 2.41 -20.57
N ILE A 615 -54.71 2.96 -20.57
CA ILE A 615 -54.33 4.16 -21.31
C ILE A 615 -53.13 3.80 -22.18
N ASN A 616 -53.28 4.01 -23.48
CA ASN A 616 -52.22 3.85 -24.46
C ASN A 616 -52.23 5.03 -25.45
N ASP A 617 -51.30 5.95 -25.29
CA ASP A 617 -51.20 7.16 -26.13
C ASP A 617 -50.89 6.83 -27.60
N VAL A 618 -50.17 5.72 -27.88
CA VAL A 618 -49.79 5.29 -29.24
C VAL A 618 -51.00 4.74 -30.00
N GLU A 619 -51.80 3.94 -29.31
CA GLU A 619 -52.98 3.31 -29.89
C GLU A 619 -54.25 4.14 -29.69
N SER A 620 -54.14 5.34 -29.11
CA SER A 620 -55.23 6.22 -28.77
C SER A 620 -56.32 5.54 -27.91
N VAL A 621 -55.89 4.61 -27.03
CA VAL A 621 -56.77 3.93 -26.12
C VAL A 621 -56.83 4.70 -24.80
N ASP A 622 -57.99 5.05 -24.36
CA ASP A 622 -58.30 5.60 -23.04
C ASP A 622 -59.59 4.91 -22.57
N ARG A 623 -59.40 3.74 -21.99
CA ARG A 623 -60.53 2.85 -21.61
C ARG A 623 -60.45 2.53 -20.13
N ARG A 624 -61.52 2.86 -19.42
CA ARG A 624 -61.77 2.32 -18.09
C ARG A 624 -63.09 1.52 -18.15
N SER A 625 -63.06 0.28 -17.77
CA SER A 625 -64.26 -0.55 -17.65
C SER A 625 -64.35 -1.14 -16.25
N ILE A 626 -65.55 -1.11 -15.70
CA ILE A 626 -65.88 -1.76 -14.44
C ILE A 626 -66.99 -2.77 -14.73
N THR A 627 -66.71 -4.02 -14.55
CA THR A 627 -67.69 -5.11 -14.67
C THR A 627 -68.08 -5.59 -13.29
N VAL A 628 -69.35 -5.50 -12.98
CA VAL A 628 -69.93 -6.00 -11.71
C VAL A 628 -70.85 -7.17 -12.03
N ASN A 629 -70.55 -8.32 -11.41
CA ASN A 629 -71.39 -9.50 -11.49
C ASN A 629 -72.09 -9.67 -10.14
N SER A 630 -73.40 -9.48 -10.08
CA SER A 630 -74.20 -9.73 -8.87
C SER A 630 -74.57 -11.19 -8.76
N LYS A 631 -74.63 -11.66 -7.50
CA LYS A 631 -74.98 -13.03 -7.15
C LYS A 631 -75.95 -13.01 -5.93
N GLY A 632 -77.21 -13.09 -6.22
CA GLY A 632 -78.23 -13.09 -5.18
C GLY A 632 -78.27 -11.82 -4.34
N CYS A 633 -78.12 -10.66 -5.00
CA CYS A 633 -78.17 -9.34 -4.34
C CYS A 633 -79.60 -8.93 -4.02
N GLU A 634 -79.76 -8.10 -2.99
CA GLU A 634 -80.99 -7.47 -2.62
C GLU A 634 -80.83 -5.95 -2.55
N PHE A 635 -81.74 -5.20 -3.06
CA PHE A 635 -81.82 -3.77 -2.95
C PHE A 635 -83.12 -3.29 -2.35
N GLY A 636 -83.00 -2.53 -1.29
CA GLY A 636 -84.06 -1.72 -0.72
C GLY A 636 -84.02 -0.29 -1.22
N PHE A 637 -85.10 0.33 -1.51
CA PHE A 637 -85.21 1.71 -1.84
C PHE A 637 -85.82 2.49 -0.68
N THR A 638 -85.19 3.50 -0.14
CA THR A 638 -85.68 4.31 0.98
C THR A 638 -87.03 4.99 0.68
N SER A 639 -87.37 5.12 -0.59
CA SER A 639 -88.71 5.69 -1.04
C SER A 639 -89.69 4.65 -1.55
N PHE A 640 -89.39 3.34 -1.45
CA PHE A 640 -90.22 2.28 -1.96
C PHE A 640 -90.32 1.14 -0.94
N PRO A 641 -91.51 0.66 -0.56
CA PRO A 641 -91.71 -0.27 0.58
C PRO A 641 -91.39 -1.71 0.29
N PHE A 642 -90.81 -2.04 -0.85
CA PHE A 642 -90.47 -3.44 -1.21
C PHE A 642 -89.00 -3.55 -1.57
N ASN A 643 -88.36 -4.59 -1.07
CA ASN A 643 -87.02 -5.01 -1.48
C ASN A 643 -87.11 -5.84 -2.76
N ILE A 644 -86.15 -5.65 -3.64
CA ILE A 644 -85.92 -6.53 -4.78
C ILE A 644 -84.83 -7.50 -4.38
N SER A 645 -85.15 -8.79 -4.26
CA SER A 645 -84.17 -9.81 -3.84
C SER A 645 -83.82 -10.76 -4.99
N ASP A 646 -82.75 -11.53 -4.76
CA ASP A 646 -82.24 -12.61 -5.63
C ASP A 646 -81.82 -12.07 -7.04
N ILE A 647 -81.15 -10.92 -7.05
CA ILE A 647 -80.75 -10.26 -8.28
C ILE A 647 -79.42 -10.86 -8.78
N ASP A 648 -79.48 -11.58 -9.86
CA ASP A 648 -78.38 -12.08 -10.62
C ASP A 648 -78.22 -11.31 -11.95
N GLY A 649 -77.04 -10.77 -12.21
CA GLY A 649 -76.82 -10.05 -13.43
C GLY A 649 -75.37 -9.53 -13.63
N ARG A 650 -75.13 -8.95 -14.80
CA ARG A 650 -73.88 -8.31 -15.11
C ARG A 650 -74.12 -6.87 -15.51
N ILE A 651 -73.41 -5.98 -14.84
CA ILE A 651 -73.35 -4.56 -15.18
C ILE A 651 -71.95 -4.27 -15.70
N ASN A 652 -71.89 -3.58 -16.86
CA ASN A 652 -70.63 -3.07 -17.39
C ASN A 652 -70.70 -1.56 -17.49
N ILE A 653 -69.73 -0.87 -16.90
CA ILE A 653 -69.64 0.57 -16.85
C ILE A 653 -68.40 0.97 -17.65
N GLU A 654 -68.57 1.62 -18.79
CA GLU A 654 -67.47 2.11 -19.62
C GLU A 654 -67.64 3.62 -19.81
N LYS A 655 -66.66 4.40 -19.30
CA LYS A 655 -66.68 5.88 -19.31
C LYS A 655 -68.04 6.45 -18.95
N GLU A 656 -68.89 6.90 -19.35
CA GLU A 656 -70.23 7.42 -18.98
C GLU A 656 -71.37 6.53 -19.47
N LYS A 657 -71.08 5.31 -19.99
CA LYS A 657 -72.05 4.42 -20.56
C LYS A 657 -72.23 3.17 -19.69
N LEU A 658 -73.40 3.02 -19.14
CA LEU A 658 -73.80 1.83 -18.37
C LEU A 658 -74.55 0.88 -19.29
N THR A 659 -74.03 -0.34 -19.37
CA THR A 659 -74.70 -1.42 -20.14
C THR A 659 -74.97 -2.58 -19.20
N SER A 660 -76.23 -3.06 -19.18
CA SER A 660 -76.60 -4.23 -18.41
C SER A 660 -76.91 -5.42 -19.33
N ARG A 661 -76.48 -6.60 -18.95
CA ARG A 661 -76.88 -7.85 -19.65
C ARG A 661 -77.37 -8.87 -18.65
N LYS A 662 -78.55 -9.46 -18.92
CA LYS A 662 -79.18 -10.51 -18.15
C LYS A 662 -79.37 -10.14 -16.66
N PHE A 663 -80.41 -9.45 -16.29
CA PHE A 663 -80.96 -9.44 -14.96
C PHE A 663 -82.08 -10.46 -14.92
N ASN A 664 -81.93 -11.50 -14.07
CA ASN A 664 -83.01 -12.41 -13.73
C ASN A 664 -83.54 -12.04 -12.37
#